data_80c5e27dc05dd1353f6ba10ae2e71c87
#
_entry.id   80c5e27dc05dd1353f6ba10ae2e71c87
#
_cell.length_a   1.000
_cell.length_b   1.000
_cell.length_c   1.000
_cell.angle_alpha   90.00
_cell.angle_beta   90.00
_cell.angle_gamma   90.00
#
_symmetry.space_group_name_H-M   'P 1'
#
loop_
_entity.id
_entity.type
_entity.pdbx_description
1 polymer ?
#
loop_
_entity_poly.entity_id
_entity_poly.type
_entity_poly.pdbx_seq_one_letter_code
_entity_poly.pdbx_strand_id
1 'polypeptide(L)'
;MQQNNIQSAGNSKKVPHSGDLGGLSSPSGRFGGATNYIRNRLSLRAPQETSLNILAELYEALQPQANKHTVSLQAQLELVKAEYPICTDFERNFPSLCFALATGVGKTRLMGACISYLYMEYGIKNFFVLAPNLTIYNKLIEDFANPQHPKYVFRGIADFAQNLPRIINGDNYSQFSGNELFQSININVFNISKINSETRSGKEPRIKRMSEYLGESYFKYLSGLNDLVILMDESHHYRADRGMTVINELDPILGLEFTATPQTQSGTKYTKFKNVVYEYSLASAIADGFVKKPAVATRKDFDPSQYDVTTLDRLKLDDGVRLHENTKAELAIYARDSGTKEVKPFMLVVAVDTTHATQLKERIQQDDFFGGYYKDKVMDIHSNQTGSEKDENIELLLRLEDPDNRIEIVIHVNMLKEGWDVTNLYTIVPLRTSASRTLTEQTLGRGLRLPYGKHTGVDAVDTLTIVQHDKFQDIVDEANKPDSIIKIQHIIEIDPGEEATQKEIITPKSKFAQDIETRKEAVKQLEGKAKETELQNIQADEFILPFINRIAPQVSSFTKAAVTAKEHIESFKKAYTQKLQEEGNLFAVQRAEEASVRYVKIAENLIDNTIPIPRLTIQPSGKTKLVFDDFDLNTSKMNYQPGSEDILTRELESGNQRIIAAGQGSFKEKYIENHLVSILMFKGEISYDLHKDLLYKLSNQAIRHFQTYLESDKDLLNVVLNFKNPIAEQIYQQMMEHHRLEHDGFEKPIMTVRPYTEIKDPSISKNVGDRIYDFMENIEPASQIRNKIFGGFTKAYHKQYKFDSKTEKDFAAILEQDADCMKWLKPALSQFIISYGRPSKPYTPDFIVETNEYIAMVETKKKDDMEAVQVQDKAKAALTYCTNATEYNRQIKGKLWRYALIPHDQVN
;
A
#
# COMPACT_ATOMS: atom_id res chain seq x y z
N MET A 1 21.31 -65.56 39.64
CA MET A 1 20.20 -65.05 40.45
C MET A 1 20.36 -63.53 40.63
N GLN A 2 19.30 -62.83 40.41
CA GLN A 2 19.09 -61.38 40.56
C GLN A 2 19.76 -60.48 39.54
N GLN A 3 18.95 -60.11 38.59
CA GLN A 3 19.07 -58.96 37.69
C GLN A 3 18.80 -57.68 38.53
N ASN A 4 19.64 -56.68 38.35
CA ASN A 4 19.29 -55.35 38.78
C ASN A 4 19.24 -54.44 37.56
N ASN A 5 18.02 -54.00 37.23
CA ASN A 5 17.70 -52.93 36.29
C ASN A 5 18.17 -51.57 36.90
N ILE A 6 18.97 -50.84 36.18
CA ILE A 6 19.18 -49.43 36.42
C ILE A 6 18.37 -48.62 35.41
N GLN A 7 17.27 -48.04 35.85
CA GLN A 7 16.53 -47.01 35.16
C GLN A 7 17.25 -45.65 35.32
N SER A 8 17.69 -45.09 34.21
CA SER A 8 18.12 -43.69 34.13
C SER A 8 16.90 -42.78 34.03
N ALA A 9 16.63 -42.04 35.09
CA ALA A 9 15.59 -41.01 35.14
C ALA A 9 16.16 -39.72 34.53
N GLY A 10 15.77 -39.41 33.33
CA GLY A 10 16.00 -38.09 32.73
C GLY A 10 14.86 -37.13 33.14
N ASN A 11 15.13 -36.23 34.06
CA ASN A 11 14.24 -35.16 34.47
C ASN A 11 14.38 -33.98 33.51
N SER A 12 13.54 -33.93 32.48
CA SER A 12 13.28 -32.70 31.74
C SER A 12 12.12 -31.97 32.40
N LYS A 13 12.40 -30.90 33.16
CA LYS A 13 11.38 -30.00 33.66
C LYS A 13 10.73 -29.27 32.51
N LYS A 14 9.51 -29.67 32.16
CA LYS A 14 8.61 -28.88 31.32
C LYS A 14 8.11 -27.68 32.12
N VAL A 15 8.30 -26.49 31.59
CA VAL A 15 7.65 -25.27 32.03
C VAL A 15 6.17 -25.35 31.61
N PRO A 16 5.19 -25.05 32.48
CA PRO A 16 3.78 -25.17 32.11
C PRO A 16 3.37 -24.10 31.10
N HIS A 17 2.88 -24.54 29.96
CA HIS A 17 2.19 -23.67 29.01
C HIS A 17 0.82 -23.30 29.55
N SER A 18 0.52 -21.99 29.58
CA SER A 18 -0.81 -21.47 29.85
C SER A 18 -1.68 -21.60 28.59
N GLY A 19 -2.74 -22.39 28.68
CA GLY A 19 -3.87 -22.35 27.76
C GLY A 19 -3.95 -23.45 26.71
N ASP A 20 -4.63 -24.51 27.11
CA ASP A 20 -5.17 -25.56 26.25
C ASP A 20 -6.07 -24.98 25.14
N LEU A 21 -5.60 -25.02 23.89
CA LEU A 21 -6.45 -24.94 22.72
C LEU A 21 -6.31 -26.27 21.98
N GLY A 22 -7.27 -27.15 22.21
CA GLY A 22 -7.30 -28.49 21.70
C GLY A 22 -7.31 -28.57 20.16
N GLY A 23 -6.55 -29.57 19.69
CA GLY A 23 -6.88 -30.31 18.46
C GLY A 23 -5.84 -30.27 17.35
N LEU A 24 -5.26 -31.45 17.12
CA LEU A 24 -4.65 -31.98 15.91
C LEU A 24 -3.14 -31.72 15.71
N SER A 25 -2.40 -32.72 16.17
CA SER A 25 -0.97 -32.88 15.95
C SER A 25 -0.67 -33.55 14.60
N SER A 26 -0.03 -32.79 13.69
CA SER A 26 0.85 -33.34 12.66
C SER A 26 2.26 -32.77 12.84
N PRO A 27 3.35 -33.39 12.38
CA PRO A 27 4.72 -32.90 12.57
C PRO A 27 4.96 -31.50 11.96
N SER A 28 4.16 -31.06 10.99
CA SER A 28 4.11 -29.70 10.42
C SER A 28 3.31 -28.71 11.30
N GLY A 29 2.69 -29.13 12.38
CA GLY A 29 1.80 -28.33 13.20
C GLY A 29 2.49 -27.46 14.26
N ARG A 30 3.80 -27.63 14.52
CA ARG A 30 4.51 -26.87 15.53
C ARG A 30 4.78 -25.41 15.11
N PHE A 31 5.11 -25.17 13.85
CA PHE A 31 5.43 -23.83 13.34
C PHE A 31 4.22 -22.97 13.11
N GLY A 32 3.08 -23.55 12.70
CA GLY A 32 1.88 -22.80 12.36
C GLY A 32 1.22 -22.08 13.54
N GLY A 33 1.52 -22.44 14.78
CA GLY A 33 0.91 -21.86 15.97
C GLY A 33 1.38 -20.44 16.26
N ALA A 34 2.68 -20.24 16.53
CA ALA A 34 3.22 -18.95 16.92
C ALA A 34 3.33 -17.98 15.75
N THR A 35 3.80 -18.42 14.57
CA THR A 35 3.88 -17.54 13.40
C THR A 35 2.49 -17.04 13.00
N ASN A 36 1.45 -17.89 12.99
CA ASN A 36 0.06 -17.48 12.73
C ASN A 36 -0.49 -16.53 13.80
N TYR A 37 -0.18 -16.79 15.08
CA TYR A 37 -0.57 -15.89 16.17
C TYR A 37 0.04 -14.51 15.97
N ILE A 38 1.36 -14.42 15.76
CA ILE A 38 2.09 -13.17 15.55
C ILE A 38 1.59 -12.46 14.30
N ARG A 39 1.41 -13.18 13.17
CA ARG A 39 0.85 -12.65 11.94
C ARG A 39 -0.47 -11.93 12.17
N ASN A 40 -1.39 -12.59 12.85
CA ASN A 40 -2.74 -12.06 13.08
C ASN A 40 -2.72 -10.87 14.05
N ARG A 41 -1.92 -10.95 15.13
CA ARG A 41 -1.84 -9.90 16.15
C ARG A 41 -1.14 -8.63 15.64
N LEU A 42 -0.06 -8.79 14.88
CA LEU A 42 0.67 -7.67 14.30
C LEU A 42 0.12 -7.26 12.92
N SER A 43 -0.89 -7.95 12.40
CA SER A 43 -1.45 -7.72 11.05
C SER A 43 -0.33 -7.68 9.99
N LEU A 44 0.50 -8.73 9.96
CA LEU A 44 1.62 -8.80 9.05
C LEU A 44 1.14 -8.85 7.59
N ARG A 45 1.81 -8.12 6.73
CA ARG A 45 1.66 -8.21 5.28
C ARG A 45 2.29 -9.50 4.77
N ALA A 46 1.85 -10.00 3.62
CA ALA A 46 2.36 -11.25 3.03
C ALA A 46 3.91 -11.37 3.02
N PRO A 47 4.70 -10.36 2.57
CA PRO A 47 6.15 -10.49 2.59
C PRO A 47 6.75 -10.52 4.00
N GLN A 48 6.11 -9.90 5.00
CA GLN A 48 6.54 -9.99 6.41
C GLN A 48 6.22 -11.38 6.99
N GLU A 49 5.06 -11.94 6.66
CA GLU A 49 4.67 -13.29 7.02
C GLU A 49 5.63 -14.32 6.42
N THR A 50 5.92 -14.21 5.11
CA THR A 50 6.90 -15.07 4.44
C THR A 50 8.27 -14.99 5.12
N SER A 51 8.74 -13.78 5.43
CA SER A 51 10.03 -13.60 6.13
C SER A 51 10.03 -14.25 7.53
N LEU A 52 8.92 -14.14 8.25
CA LEU A 52 8.79 -14.76 9.59
C LEU A 52 8.78 -16.28 9.51
N ASN A 53 8.10 -16.85 8.51
CA ASN A 53 8.07 -18.30 8.28
C ASN A 53 9.47 -18.82 7.88
N ILE A 54 10.19 -18.12 7.00
CA ILE A 54 11.59 -18.44 6.65
C ILE A 54 12.49 -18.41 7.89
N LEU A 55 12.33 -17.40 8.76
CA LEU A 55 13.07 -17.38 10.02
C LEU A 55 12.75 -18.59 10.88
N ALA A 56 11.46 -18.99 10.96
CA ALA A 56 11.04 -20.13 11.74
C ALA A 56 11.67 -21.45 11.24
N GLU A 57 11.62 -21.67 9.94
CA GLU A 57 12.23 -22.84 9.28
C GLU A 57 13.75 -22.88 9.48
N LEU A 58 14.43 -21.77 9.23
CA LEU A 58 15.88 -21.69 9.34
C LEU A 58 16.36 -21.75 10.79
N TYR A 59 15.61 -21.20 11.75
CA TYR A 59 15.99 -21.28 13.17
C TYR A 59 15.92 -22.72 13.69
N GLU A 60 14.89 -23.48 13.27
CA GLU A 60 14.82 -24.89 13.62
C GLU A 60 15.93 -25.71 12.97
N ALA A 61 16.21 -25.49 11.68
CA ALA A 61 17.29 -26.20 10.97
C ALA A 61 18.67 -25.90 11.55
N LEU A 62 18.94 -24.64 11.89
CA LEU A 62 20.24 -24.19 12.40
C LEU A 62 20.43 -24.51 13.89
N GLN A 63 19.35 -24.49 14.69
CA GLN A 63 19.41 -24.59 16.15
C GLN A 63 20.55 -23.74 16.76
N PRO A 64 20.61 -22.43 16.47
CA PRO A 64 21.82 -21.63 16.66
C PRO A 64 22.24 -21.56 18.12
N GLN A 65 21.31 -21.64 19.08
CA GLN A 65 21.63 -21.66 20.51
C GLN A 65 22.33 -22.95 20.93
N ALA A 66 21.95 -24.10 20.39
CA ALA A 66 22.58 -25.39 20.68
C ALA A 66 23.91 -25.56 19.93
N ASN A 67 24.00 -25.03 18.71
CA ASN A 67 25.08 -25.27 17.77
C ASN A 67 26.16 -24.18 17.74
N LYS A 68 26.06 -23.14 18.57
CA LYS A 68 26.96 -21.97 18.55
C LYS A 68 28.45 -22.34 18.46
N HIS A 69 28.90 -23.32 19.23
CA HIS A 69 30.31 -23.74 19.24
C HIS A 69 30.51 -25.22 18.90
N THR A 70 29.47 -25.94 18.54
CA THR A 70 29.50 -27.39 18.31
C THR A 70 29.45 -27.77 16.83
N VAL A 71 28.83 -26.93 15.98
CA VAL A 71 28.72 -27.13 14.54
C VAL A 71 29.49 -26.03 13.83
N SER A 72 30.31 -26.39 12.84
CA SER A 72 31.07 -25.39 12.07
C SER A 72 30.14 -24.46 11.29
N LEU A 73 30.54 -23.20 11.13
CA LEU A 73 29.77 -22.19 10.37
C LEU A 73 29.53 -22.66 8.93
N GLN A 74 30.50 -23.35 8.33
CA GLN A 74 30.34 -23.90 6.98
C GLN A 74 29.23 -24.97 6.91
N ALA A 75 29.14 -25.86 7.88
CA ALA A 75 28.09 -26.87 7.93
C ALA A 75 26.69 -26.22 8.13
N GLN A 76 26.61 -25.18 8.93
CA GLN A 76 25.38 -24.41 9.09
C GLN A 76 25.01 -23.68 7.78
N LEU A 77 25.99 -23.16 7.04
CA LEU A 77 25.76 -22.53 5.75
C LEU A 77 25.20 -23.52 4.72
N GLU A 78 25.72 -24.76 4.69
CA GLU A 78 25.19 -25.78 3.76
C GLU A 78 23.73 -26.16 4.06
N LEU A 79 23.31 -26.14 5.34
CA LEU A 79 21.89 -26.32 5.69
C LEU A 79 21.02 -25.19 5.11
N VAL A 80 21.48 -23.94 5.24
CA VAL A 80 20.73 -22.80 4.66
C VAL A 80 20.70 -22.85 3.15
N LYS A 81 21.80 -23.19 2.51
CA LYS A 81 21.87 -23.30 1.03
C LYS A 81 20.98 -24.39 0.47
N ALA A 82 20.76 -25.46 1.21
CA ALA A 82 19.88 -26.56 0.77
C ALA A 82 18.44 -26.07 0.54
N GLU A 83 17.95 -25.19 1.39
CA GLU A 83 16.58 -24.64 1.33
C GLU A 83 16.53 -23.28 0.61
N TYR A 84 17.57 -22.47 0.80
CA TYR A 84 17.66 -21.09 0.25
C TYR A 84 18.95 -20.92 -0.58
N PRO A 85 19.00 -21.42 -1.82
CA PRO A 85 20.23 -21.43 -2.65
C PRO A 85 20.78 -20.04 -2.99
N ILE A 86 19.98 -18.98 -2.85
CA ILE A 86 20.40 -17.59 -3.03
C ILE A 86 21.43 -17.17 -1.95
N CYS A 87 21.34 -17.76 -0.76
CA CYS A 87 22.29 -17.54 0.31
C CYS A 87 23.57 -18.37 0.07
N THR A 88 24.62 -17.73 -0.40
CA THR A 88 25.88 -18.41 -0.76
C THR A 88 26.98 -18.28 0.29
N ASP A 89 26.87 -17.34 1.22
CA ASP A 89 27.83 -17.06 2.29
C ASP A 89 27.13 -16.27 3.39
N PHE A 90 27.44 -16.48 4.66
CA PHE A 90 26.91 -15.67 5.76
C PHE A 90 27.55 -14.27 5.82
N GLU A 91 28.71 -14.09 5.22
CA GLU A 91 29.50 -12.83 5.26
C GLU A 91 29.80 -12.30 6.66
N ARG A 92 29.64 -13.16 7.68
CA ARG A 92 29.89 -12.92 9.11
C ARG A 92 30.56 -14.15 9.74
N ASN A 93 31.08 -13.99 10.96
CA ASN A 93 31.63 -15.12 11.71
C ASN A 93 30.56 -15.93 12.46
N PHE A 94 29.29 -15.64 12.22
CA PHE A 94 28.12 -16.31 12.79
C PHE A 94 27.02 -16.42 11.71
N PRO A 95 26.02 -17.29 11.89
CA PRO A 95 24.88 -17.37 10.98
C PRO A 95 24.19 -16.03 10.84
N SER A 96 24.15 -15.46 9.64
CA SER A 96 23.53 -14.17 9.36
C SER A 96 22.62 -14.27 8.15
N LEU A 97 21.33 -13.93 8.33
CA LEU A 97 20.26 -14.07 7.35
C LEU A 97 19.78 -12.69 6.95
N CYS A 98 19.82 -12.39 5.66
CA CYS A 98 19.37 -11.11 5.13
C CYS A 98 17.98 -11.23 4.49
N PHE A 99 17.06 -10.41 4.98
CA PHE A 99 15.72 -10.20 4.42
C PHE A 99 15.72 -8.87 3.64
N ALA A 100 15.79 -8.98 2.32
CA ALA A 100 15.79 -7.83 1.42
C ALA A 100 14.34 -7.44 1.09
N LEU A 101 13.81 -6.45 1.81
CA LEU A 101 12.44 -5.98 1.68
C LEU A 101 12.40 -4.53 1.20
N ALA A 102 11.61 -4.25 0.18
CA ALA A 102 11.39 -2.90 -0.32
C ALA A 102 11.03 -1.89 0.78
N THR A 103 11.34 -0.62 0.55
CA THR A 103 10.91 0.47 1.43
C THR A 103 9.38 0.51 1.53
N GLY A 104 8.85 0.88 2.70
CA GLY A 104 7.40 0.97 2.92
C GLY A 104 6.69 -0.36 3.25
N VAL A 105 7.34 -1.51 3.09
CA VAL A 105 6.76 -2.83 3.42
C VAL A 105 6.65 -3.07 4.93
N GLY A 106 7.46 -2.37 5.75
CA GLY A 106 7.39 -2.42 7.20
C GLY A 106 8.47 -3.27 7.87
N LYS A 107 9.74 -3.08 7.51
CA LYS A 107 10.92 -3.77 8.10
C LYS A 107 10.93 -3.72 9.62
N THR A 108 10.67 -2.57 10.24
CA THR A 108 10.65 -2.42 11.71
C THR A 108 9.59 -3.29 12.38
N ARG A 109 8.40 -3.41 11.78
CA ARG A 109 7.36 -4.34 12.29
C ARG A 109 7.79 -5.79 12.17
N LEU A 110 8.49 -6.16 11.10
CA LEU A 110 9.05 -7.50 10.96
C LEU A 110 10.13 -7.76 12.02
N MET A 111 10.97 -6.78 12.37
CA MET A 111 11.92 -6.93 13.49
C MET A 111 11.20 -7.26 14.80
N GLY A 112 10.09 -6.56 15.10
CA GLY A 112 9.24 -6.88 16.26
C GLY A 112 8.63 -8.28 16.19
N ALA A 113 8.20 -8.72 15.02
CA ALA A 113 7.68 -10.07 14.79
C ALA A 113 8.76 -11.14 15.01
N CYS A 114 10.00 -10.92 14.52
CA CYS A 114 11.13 -11.82 14.72
C CYS A 114 11.51 -11.93 16.20
N ILE A 115 11.58 -10.82 16.92
CA ILE A 115 11.83 -10.78 18.36
C ILE A 115 10.73 -11.55 19.11
N SER A 116 9.47 -11.30 18.77
CA SER A 116 8.32 -11.98 19.39
C SER A 116 8.38 -13.50 19.18
N TYR A 117 8.68 -13.94 17.97
CA TYR A 117 8.80 -15.35 17.63
C TYR A 117 9.93 -16.04 18.39
N LEU A 118 11.11 -15.47 18.35
CA LEU A 118 12.30 -16.04 19.02
C LEU A 118 12.12 -16.09 20.55
N TYR A 119 11.44 -15.09 21.12
CA TYR A 119 11.13 -15.11 22.56
C TYR A 119 10.06 -16.17 22.89
N MET A 120 8.94 -16.18 22.16
CA MET A 120 7.80 -17.06 22.49
C MET A 120 8.12 -18.55 22.26
N GLU A 121 8.83 -18.90 21.20
CA GLU A 121 9.10 -20.30 20.86
C GLU A 121 10.37 -20.85 21.49
N TYR A 122 11.42 -20.00 21.60
CA TYR A 122 12.74 -20.46 22.03
C TYR A 122 13.24 -19.82 23.33
N GLY A 123 12.49 -18.89 23.91
CA GLY A 123 12.85 -18.23 25.16
C GLY A 123 14.06 -17.29 25.03
N ILE A 124 14.40 -16.83 23.84
CA ILE A 124 15.47 -15.86 23.60
C ILE A 124 15.09 -14.54 24.27
N LYS A 125 15.98 -14.03 25.13
CA LYS A 125 15.71 -12.82 25.91
C LYS A 125 16.62 -11.65 25.56
N ASN A 126 17.72 -11.88 24.86
CA ASN A 126 18.73 -10.87 24.63
C ASN A 126 18.83 -10.53 23.13
N PHE A 127 18.45 -9.30 22.81
CA PHE A 127 18.46 -8.79 21.44
C PHE A 127 19.34 -7.54 21.37
N PHE A 128 20.10 -7.42 20.28
CA PHE A 128 20.94 -6.26 20.00
C PHE A 128 20.53 -5.66 18.65
N VAL A 129 19.95 -4.47 18.68
CA VAL A 129 19.39 -3.78 17.50
C VAL A 129 20.35 -2.66 17.10
N LEU A 130 20.84 -2.73 15.88
CA LEU A 130 21.73 -1.73 15.29
C LEU A 130 20.98 -0.76 14.39
N ALA A 131 21.15 0.52 14.66
CA ALA A 131 20.68 1.63 13.84
C ALA A 131 21.85 2.27 13.08
N PRO A 132 21.70 2.62 11.78
CA PRO A 132 22.78 3.20 10.98
C PRO A 132 23.07 4.66 11.34
N ASN A 133 22.08 5.40 11.82
CA ASN A 133 22.21 6.81 12.16
C ASN A 133 21.31 7.20 13.35
N LEU A 134 21.46 8.44 13.83
CA LEU A 134 20.76 8.93 15.01
C LEU A 134 19.24 9.03 14.81
N THR A 135 18.77 9.36 13.61
CA THR A 135 17.33 9.49 13.30
C THR A 135 16.62 8.14 13.39
N ILE A 136 17.21 7.11 12.76
CA ILE A 136 16.68 5.74 12.84
C ILE A 136 16.77 5.20 14.28
N TYR A 137 17.87 5.51 14.97
CA TYR A 137 18.07 5.14 16.37
C TYR A 137 16.94 5.66 17.28
N ASN A 138 16.65 6.96 17.23
CA ASN A 138 15.60 7.56 18.05
C ASN A 138 14.23 6.97 17.72
N LYS A 139 13.96 6.75 16.43
CA LYS A 139 12.73 6.12 15.97
C LYS A 139 12.60 4.68 16.47
N LEU A 140 13.67 3.88 16.40
CA LEU A 140 13.63 2.51 16.90
C LEU A 140 13.38 2.47 18.39
N ILE A 141 13.99 3.36 19.18
CA ILE A 141 13.70 3.46 20.61
C ILE A 141 12.21 3.71 20.82
N GLU A 142 11.61 4.67 20.13
CA GLU A 142 10.18 5.00 20.26
C GLU A 142 9.28 3.81 19.85
N ASP A 143 9.57 3.18 18.70
CA ASP A 143 8.82 2.06 18.16
C ASP A 143 8.90 0.80 19.05
N PHE A 144 9.99 0.60 19.80
CA PHE A 144 10.20 -0.55 20.70
C PHE A 144 9.81 -0.28 22.16
N ALA A 145 9.93 0.97 22.65
CA ALA A 145 9.77 1.29 24.07
C ALA A 145 8.36 1.78 24.43
N ASN A 146 7.65 2.44 23.51
CA ASN A 146 6.44 3.19 23.85
C ASN A 146 5.14 2.47 23.42
N PRO A 147 4.43 1.76 24.34
CA PRO A 147 3.19 1.05 24.02
C PRO A 147 2.06 1.95 23.51
N GLN A 148 2.11 3.27 23.80
CA GLN A 148 1.13 4.25 23.33
C GLN A 148 1.44 4.73 21.91
N HIS A 149 2.67 4.52 21.43
CA HIS A 149 3.05 4.93 20.09
C HIS A 149 2.25 4.13 19.04
N PRO A 150 1.67 4.79 18.00
CA PRO A 150 0.88 4.10 16.97
C PRO A 150 1.65 3.00 16.23
N LYS A 151 2.97 3.13 16.13
CA LYS A 151 3.88 2.19 15.45
C LYS A 151 4.55 1.20 16.40
N TYR A 152 4.12 1.11 17.68
CA TYR A 152 4.67 0.15 18.64
C TYR A 152 4.68 -1.27 18.09
N VAL A 153 5.86 -1.89 18.03
CA VAL A 153 6.08 -3.12 17.26
C VAL A 153 5.53 -4.39 17.91
N PHE A 154 5.21 -4.37 19.20
CA PHE A 154 4.66 -5.51 19.94
C PHE A 154 3.17 -5.37 20.22
N ARG A 155 2.49 -4.44 19.58
CA ARG A 155 1.08 -4.14 19.82
C ARG A 155 0.19 -5.36 19.54
N GLY A 156 -0.53 -5.83 20.58
CA GLY A 156 -1.44 -6.98 20.48
C GLY A 156 -0.81 -8.32 20.83
N ILE A 157 0.48 -8.39 21.10
CA ILE A 157 1.15 -9.59 21.65
C ILE A 157 1.00 -9.59 23.16
N ALA A 158 0.26 -10.57 23.71
CA ALA A 158 -0.08 -10.62 25.12
C ALA A 158 1.14 -10.71 26.06
N ASP A 159 2.16 -11.48 25.65
CA ASP A 159 3.39 -11.65 26.42
C ASP A 159 4.13 -10.34 26.66
N PHE A 160 4.15 -9.45 25.65
CA PHE A 160 4.77 -8.13 25.74
C PHE A 160 3.89 -7.08 26.42
N ALA A 161 2.59 -7.35 26.57
CA ALA A 161 1.70 -6.50 27.36
C ALA A 161 1.88 -6.75 28.86
N GLN A 162 2.19 -8.00 29.24
CA GLN A 162 2.43 -8.40 30.63
C GLN A 162 3.89 -8.17 31.06
N ASN A 163 4.85 -8.44 30.16
CA ASN A 163 6.28 -8.31 30.38
C ASN A 163 6.87 -7.34 29.35
N LEU A 164 6.77 -6.05 29.62
CA LEU A 164 7.36 -5.03 28.75
C LEU A 164 8.87 -5.28 28.57
N PRO A 165 9.37 -5.25 27.33
CA PRO A 165 10.78 -5.39 27.07
C PRO A 165 11.54 -4.20 27.67
N ARG A 166 12.69 -4.48 28.23
CA ARG A 166 13.60 -3.46 28.72
C ARG A 166 14.41 -2.93 27.54
N ILE A 167 14.28 -1.64 27.26
CA ILE A 167 15.06 -1.00 26.22
C ILE A 167 16.32 -0.42 26.82
N ILE A 168 17.46 -0.95 26.39
CA ILE A 168 18.79 -0.57 26.85
C ILE A 168 19.50 0.18 25.73
N ASN A 169 20.07 1.32 26.06
CA ASN A 169 20.74 2.17 25.10
C ASN A 169 22.02 2.80 25.68
N GLY A 170 22.72 3.62 24.91
CA GLY A 170 23.96 4.27 25.33
C GLY A 170 23.85 5.17 26.56
N ASP A 171 22.64 5.64 26.87
CA ASP A 171 22.44 6.58 27.97
C ASP A 171 22.05 5.88 29.28
N ASN A 172 21.49 4.66 29.21
CA ASN A 172 20.93 3.99 30.39
C ASN A 172 21.58 2.61 30.73
N TYR A 173 22.45 2.07 29.86
CA TYR A 173 22.99 0.72 30.05
C TYR A 173 23.70 0.53 31.42
N SER A 174 24.32 1.58 31.96
CA SER A 174 25.04 1.52 33.26
C SER A 174 24.09 1.44 34.48
N GLN A 175 22.79 1.65 34.29
CA GLN A 175 21.80 1.62 35.38
C GLN A 175 21.31 0.21 35.70
N PHE A 176 21.61 -0.77 34.84
CA PHE A 176 21.13 -2.14 34.99
C PHE A 176 22.15 -3.06 35.62
N SER A 177 21.77 -3.75 36.69
CA SER A 177 22.58 -4.75 37.36
C SER A 177 22.40 -6.16 36.75
N GLY A 178 23.40 -7.05 36.91
CA GLY A 178 23.38 -8.39 36.33
C GLY A 178 22.16 -9.24 36.69
N ASN A 179 21.63 -9.19 37.92
CA ASN A 179 20.49 -9.98 38.35
C ASN A 179 19.17 -9.55 37.67
N GLU A 180 19.00 -8.28 37.38
CA GLU A 180 17.80 -7.76 36.71
C GLU A 180 17.76 -8.13 35.22
N LEU A 181 18.95 -8.24 34.59
CA LEU A 181 19.07 -8.56 33.16
C LEU A 181 18.63 -10.00 32.82
N PHE A 182 18.75 -10.94 33.78
CA PHE A 182 18.39 -12.36 33.55
C PHE A 182 16.88 -12.63 33.49
N GLN A 183 16.06 -11.79 34.10
CA GLN A 183 14.62 -12.04 34.20
C GLN A 183 13.78 -11.38 33.11
N SER A 184 14.28 -10.32 32.48
CA SER A 184 13.58 -9.48 31.51
C SER A 184 13.99 -9.79 30.08
N ILE A 185 13.13 -9.43 29.13
CA ILE A 185 13.50 -9.35 27.72
C ILE A 185 14.30 -8.06 27.55
N ASN A 186 15.52 -8.18 27.09
CA ASN A 186 16.46 -7.06 26.93
C ASN A 186 16.62 -6.75 25.43
N ILE A 187 16.25 -5.56 25.02
CA ILE A 187 16.47 -5.07 23.67
C ILE A 187 17.46 -3.91 23.73
N ASN A 188 18.66 -4.19 23.29
CA ASN A 188 19.77 -3.24 23.27
C ASN A 188 19.73 -2.47 21.94
N VAL A 189 19.47 -1.18 21.97
CA VAL A 189 19.40 -0.35 20.74
C VAL A 189 20.61 0.58 20.71
N PHE A 190 21.45 0.46 19.68
CA PHE A 190 22.67 1.24 19.56
C PHE A 190 22.88 1.79 18.15
N ASN A 191 23.53 2.95 18.06
CA ASN A 191 23.85 3.63 16.81
C ASN A 191 25.32 3.43 16.43
N ILE A 192 25.57 2.77 15.29
CA ILE A 192 26.94 2.48 14.84
C ILE A 192 27.70 3.72 14.34
N SER A 193 27.01 4.76 13.89
CA SER A 193 27.65 5.97 13.35
C SER A 193 28.45 6.72 14.42
N LYS A 194 28.04 6.67 15.70
CA LYS A 194 28.80 7.18 16.82
C LYS A 194 30.11 6.39 17.04
N ILE A 195 30.13 5.12 16.65
CA ILE A 195 31.31 4.26 16.74
C ILE A 195 32.35 4.62 15.64
N ASN A 196 31.88 5.10 14.48
CA ASN A 196 32.70 5.37 13.31
C ASN A 196 33.15 6.84 13.13
N SER A 197 32.53 7.82 13.80
CA SER A 197 32.66 9.25 13.41
C SER A 197 33.94 10.01 13.80
N GLU A 198 34.81 9.48 14.66
CA GLU A 198 35.92 10.27 15.22
C GLU A 198 37.34 9.90 14.71
N THR A 199 37.47 9.28 13.53
CA THR A 199 38.78 8.83 12.99
C THR A 199 39.58 9.90 12.22
N ARG A 200 39.19 11.18 12.26
CA ARG A 200 39.89 12.25 11.52
C ARG A 200 41.19 12.75 12.16
N SER A 201 41.57 12.26 13.33
CA SER A 201 42.76 12.74 14.07
C SER A 201 43.79 11.66 14.40
N GLY A 202 44.25 10.84 13.45
CA GLY A 202 45.52 10.13 13.48
C GLY A 202 45.85 9.23 14.68
N LYS A 203 44.91 8.78 15.50
CA LYS A 203 45.13 7.87 16.64
C LYS A 203 44.57 6.47 16.34
N GLU A 204 45.16 5.45 16.96
CA GLU A 204 44.94 4.01 16.76
C GLU A 204 43.49 3.57 16.52
N PRO A 205 43.24 2.46 15.77
CA PRO A 205 41.93 2.03 15.35
C PRO A 205 40.98 1.76 16.53
N ARG A 206 39.77 2.29 16.44
CA ARG A 206 38.74 2.24 17.49
C ARG A 206 38.02 0.90 17.65
N ILE A 207 38.60 -0.20 17.26
CA ILE A 207 38.10 -1.55 17.55
C ILE A 207 37.99 -1.79 19.06
N LYS A 208 38.85 -1.16 19.85
CA LYS A 208 38.76 -1.14 21.33
C LYS A 208 37.55 -0.34 21.89
N ARG A 209 36.80 0.40 21.06
CA ARG A 209 35.83 1.40 21.53
C ARG A 209 34.38 1.01 21.54
N MET A 210 33.98 -0.14 20.98
CA MET A 210 32.65 -0.65 21.33
C MET A 210 32.66 -1.09 22.81
N SER A 211 33.71 -1.68 23.26
CA SER A 211 33.92 -1.94 24.69
C SER A 211 34.06 -0.66 25.54
N GLU A 212 34.64 0.41 25.02
CA GLU A 212 34.70 1.71 25.69
C GLU A 212 33.33 2.42 25.65
N TYR A 213 32.59 2.35 24.54
CA TYR A 213 31.27 2.96 24.36
C TYR A 213 30.20 2.23 25.18
N LEU A 214 30.24 0.90 25.23
CA LEU A 214 29.34 0.06 26.04
C LEU A 214 29.85 -0.10 27.49
N GLY A 215 31.07 0.37 27.80
CA GLY A 215 31.80 -0.02 29.01
C GLY A 215 32.33 -1.46 28.89
N GLU A 216 33.60 -1.67 29.24
CA GLU A 216 34.29 -2.94 29.03
C GLU A 216 33.58 -4.13 29.72
N SER A 217 32.97 -3.89 30.87
CA SER A 217 32.18 -4.89 31.59
C SER A 217 30.86 -5.26 30.89
N TYR A 218 30.17 -4.30 30.28
CA TYR A 218 28.90 -4.54 29.57
C TYR A 218 29.13 -5.24 28.23
N PHE A 219 30.19 -4.87 27.50
CA PHE A 219 30.59 -5.59 26.30
C PHE A 219 30.91 -7.06 26.58
N LYS A 220 31.70 -7.35 27.62
CA LYS A 220 32.01 -8.72 28.06
C LYS A 220 30.76 -9.47 28.48
N TYR A 221 29.81 -8.80 29.10
CA TYR A 221 28.52 -9.39 29.45
C TYR A 221 27.75 -9.80 28.18
N LEU A 222 27.61 -8.90 27.21
CA LEU A 222 26.87 -9.19 25.95
C LEU A 222 27.54 -10.31 25.14
N SER A 223 28.87 -10.27 24.98
CA SER A 223 29.59 -11.29 24.21
C SER A 223 29.66 -12.66 24.91
N GLY A 224 29.38 -12.71 26.22
CA GLY A 224 29.27 -13.96 26.98
C GLY A 224 27.88 -14.58 26.98
N LEU A 225 26.89 -13.95 26.36
CA LEU A 225 25.51 -14.48 26.31
C LEU A 225 25.38 -15.64 25.32
N ASN A 226 24.65 -16.66 25.74
CA ASN A 226 24.36 -17.83 24.92
C ASN A 226 23.06 -17.69 24.08
N ASP A 227 22.38 -16.55 24.18
CA ASP A 227 21.10 -16.27 23.52
C ASP A 227 21.07 -14.86 22.88
N LEU A 228 22.23 -14.28 22.57
CA LEU A 228 22.31 -12.97 21.94
C LEU A 228 21.96 -13.07 20.45
N VAL A 229 20.92 -12.38 20.00
CA VAL A 229 20.53 -12.22 18.61
C VAL A 229 20.74 -10.77 18.17
N ILE A 230 21.41 -10.55 17.03
CA ILE A 230 21.62 -9.22 16.46
C ILE A 230 20.59 -8.97 15.36
N LEU A 231 19.94 -7.80 15.40
CA LEU A 231 19.08 -7.28 14.34
C LEU A 231 19.71 -6.01 13.75
N MET A 232 19.87 -5.97 12.44
CA MET A 232 20.58 -4.89 11.74
C MET A 232 19.62 -4.22 10.76
N ASP A 233 19.13 -3.00 11.09
CA ASP A 233 18.35 -2.20 10.17
C ASP A 233 19.25 -1.48 9.17
N GLU A 234 18.84 -1.43 7.90
CA GLU A 234 19.62 -0.92 6.76
C GLU A 234 21.06 -1.50 6.72
N SER A 235 21.13 -2.83 6.70
CA SER A 235 22.36 -3.61 6.90
C SER A 235 23.50 -3.31 5.90
N HIS A 236 23.19 -2.66 4.78
CA HIS A 236 24.22 -2.22 3.81
C HIS A 236 25.23 -1.22 4.39
N HIS A 237 24.91 -0.55 5.53
CA HIS A 237 25.83 0.33 6.26
C HIS A 237 26.89 -0.39 7.08
N TYR A 238 26.70 -1.67 7.39
CA TYR A 238 27.55 -2.45 8.27
C TYR A 238 28.50 -3.38 7.52
N ARG A 239 28.66 -3.18 6.20
CA ARG A 239 29.48 -4.02 5.33
C ARG A 239 30.91 -3.52 5.15
N ALA A 240 31.25 -2.36 5.71
CA ALA A 240 32.65 -1.90 5.73
C ALA A 240 33.45 -2.73 6.74
N ASP A 241 34.69 -3.06 6.43
CA ASP A 241 35.57 -3.96 7.21
C ASP A 241 35.59 -3.67 8.71
N ARG A 242 35.57 -2.39 9.10
CA ARG A 242 35.59 -1.96 10.51
C ARG A 242 34.25 -2.26 11.22
N GLY A 243 33.11 -2.04 10.55
CA GLY A 243 31.80 -2.36 11.09
C GLY A 243 31.61 -3.86 11.27
N MET A 244 32.14 -4.63 10.32
CA MET A 244 32.10 -6.10 10.36
C MET A 244 32.88 -6.66 11.54
N THR A 245 34.09 -6.17 11.79
CA THR A 245 34.95 -6.63 12.91
C THR A 245 34.26 -6.44 14.26
N VAL A 246 33.71 -5.26 14.50
CA VAL A 246 33.04 -4.93 15.77
C VAL A 246 31.78 -5.79 16.01
N ILE A 247 31.00 -6.05 15.00
CA ILE A 247 29.78 -6.90 15.11
C ILE A 247 30.18 -8.35 15.37
N ASN A 248 31.23 -8.84 14.73
CA ASN A 248 31.75 -10.20 14.95
C ASN A 248 32.28 -10.43 16.36
N GLU A 249 32.82 -9.40 17.02
CA GLU A 249 33.32 -9.49 18.40
C GLU A 249 32.22 -9.68 19.45
N LEU A 250 30.97 -9.35 19.15
CA LEU A 250 29.83 -9.62 20.03
C LEU A 250 29.42 -11.09 20.07
N ASP A 251 29.93 -11.90 19.16
CA ASP A 251 29.70 -13.34 19.07
C ASP A 251 28.23 -13.78 19.27
N PRO A 252 27.27 -13.26 18.49
CA PRO A 252 25.87 -13.63 18.62
C PRO A 252 25.60 -15.05 18.12
N ILE A 253 24.49 -15.64 18.54
CA ILE A 253 24.02 -16.93 18.01
C ILE A 253 23.44 -16.81 16.60
N LEU A 254 22.86 -15.64 16.27
CA LEU A 254 22.19 -15.38 15.00
C LEU A 254 22.19 -13.89 14.69
N GLY A 255 22.37 -13.54 13.41
CA GLY A 255 22.18 -12.20 12.87
C GLY A 255 21.00 -12.15 11.91
N LEU A 256 20.14 -11.15 12.08
CA LEU A 256 19.03 -10.85 11.18
C LEU A 256 19.28 -9.49 10.54
N GLU A 257 19.44 -9.50 9.23
CA GLU A 257 19.74 -8.30 8.45
C GLU A 257 18.52 -7.86 7.67
N PHE A 258 18.18 -6.57 7.76
CA PHE A 258 17.03 -5.99 7.05
C PHE A 258 17.53 -4.84 6.19
N THR A 259 17.22 -4.87 4.88
CA THR A 259 17.61 -3.79 3.96
C THR A 259 16.63 -3.74 2.78
N ALA A 260 16.51 -2.57 2.15
CA ALA A 260 15.82 -2.46 0.87
C ALA A 260 16.78 -2.66 -0.32
N THR A 261 18.07 -2.49 -0.08
CA THR A 261 19.14 -2.56 -1.10
C THR A 261 20.20 -3.56 -0.66
N PRO A 262 20.08 -4.86 -1.02
CA PRO A 262 21.03 -5.90 -0.61
C PRO A 262 22.31 -5.85 -1.43
N GLN A 263 22.96 -4.69 -1.45
CA GLN A 263 24.21 -4.44 -2.16
C GLN A 263 25.01 -3.31 -1.50
N THR A 264 26.30 -3.35 -1.68
CA THR A 264 27.21 -2.24 -1.32
C THR A 264 27.75 -1.57 -2.59
N GLN A 265 28.05 -0.29 -2.49
CA GLN A 265 28.65 0.48 -3.56
C GLN A 265 30.06 0.92 -3.15
N SER A 266 31.06 0.64 -3.99
CA SER A 266 32.42 1.17 -3.87
C SER A 266 32.80 1.81 -5.21
N GLY A 267 32.81 3.14 -5.27
CA GLY A 267 32.95 3.90 -6.49
C GLY A 267 31.79 3.61 -7.46
N THR A 268 32.10 3.09 -8.64
CA THR A 268 31.12 2.66 -9.67
C THR A 268 30.71 1.19 -9.56
N LYS A 269 31.36 0.41 -8.67
CA LYS A 269 31.14 -1.03 -8.56
C LYS A 269 30.12 -1.34 -7.48
N TYR A 270 29.10 -2.13 -7.85
CA TYR A 270 28.09 -2.69 -6.94
C TYR A 270 28.44 -4.15 -6.62
N THR A 271 28.33 -4.51 -5.34
CA THR A 271 28.53 -5.89 -4.88
C THR A 271 27.29 -6.35 -4.13
N LYS A 272 26.61 -7.38 -4.65
CA LYS A 272 25.41 -7.96 -4.02
C LYS A 272 25.77 -8.73 -2.76
N PHE A 273 24.87 -8.73 -1.77
CA PHE A 273 24.99 -9.55 -0.57
C PHE A 273 24.88 -11.03 -0.91
N LYS A 274 25.58 -11.86 -0.16
CA LYS A 274 25.60 -13.30 -0.34
C LYS A 274 24.74 -14.06 0.68
N ASN A 275 24.30 -13.39 1.74
CA ASN A 275 23.49 -13.96 2.83
C ASN A 275 21.99 -13.68 2.69
N VAL A 276 21.51 -13.33 1.50
CA VAL A 276 20.09 -13.06 1.25
C VAL A 276 19.32 -14.38 1.25
N VAL A 277 18.32 -14.51 2.10
CA VAL A 277 17.41 -15.67 2.17
C VAL A 277 16.04 -15.33 1.59
N TYR A 278 15.66 -14.07 1.54
CA TYR A 278 14.41 -13.61 0.94
C TYR A 278 14.57 -12.23 0.33
N GLU A 279 14.04 -12.06 -0.88
CA GLU A 279 14.03 -10.78 -1.59
C GLU A 279 12.61 -10.45 -2.05
N TYR A 280 12.10 -9.30 -1.60
CA TYR A 280 10.83 -8.73 -2.02
C TYR A 280 11.05 -7.36 -2.62
N SER A 281 10.95 -7.28 -3.93
CA SER A 281 11.33 -6.11 -4.72
C SER A 281 10.35 -4.95 -4.56
N LEU A 282 10.81 -3.73 -4.91
CA LEU A 282 9.95 -2.56 -4.98
C LEU A 282 8.85 -2.74 -6.05
N ALA A 283 9.15 -3.40 -7.16
CA ALA A 283 8.17 -3.70 -8.19
C ALA A 283 7.02 -4.58 -7.65
N SER A 284 7.35 -5.61 -6.84
CA SER A 284 6.35 -6.42 -6.16
C SER A 284 5.52 -5.59 -5.17
N ALA A 285 6.16 -4.70 -4.39
CA ALA A 285 5.46 -3.85 -3.44
C ALA A 285 4.48 -2.86 -4.11
N ILE A 286 4.82 -2.37 -5.31
CA ILE A 286 3.93 -1.53 -6.13
C ILE A 286 2.76 -2.37 -6.66
N ALA A 287 3.03 -3.55 -7.21
CA ALA A 287 2.00 -4.45 -7.74
C ALA A 287 1.00 -4.89 -6.66
N ASP A 288 1.49 -5.19 -5.45
CA ASP A 288 0.67 -5.61 -4.32
C ASP A 288 -0.01 -4.43 -3.58
N GLY A 289 0.25 -3.20 -4.01
CA GLY A 289 -0.38 -2.00 -3.45
C GLY A 289 0.09 -1.65 -2.04
N PHE A 290 1.31 -1.99 -1.67
CA PHE A 290 1.89 -1.64 -0.37
C PHE A 290 2.57 -0.28 -0.34
N VAL A 291 2.79 0.31 -1.50
CA VAL A 291 3.42 1.62 -1.70
C VAL A 291 2.69 2.38 -2.80
N LYS A 292 2.90 3.71 -2.87
CA LYS A 292 2.35 4.54 -3.96
C LYS A 292 2.89 4.09 -5.32
N LYS A 293 2.15 4.40 -6.37
CA LYS A 293 2.56 4.19 -7.76
C LYS A 293 3.49 5.32 -8.18
N PRO A 294 4.68 5.08 -8.72
CA PRO A 294 5.48 6.14 -9.31
C PRO A 294 4.92 6.55 -10.68
N ALA A 295 4.83 7.85 -10.93
CA ALA A 295 4.48 8.43 -12.20
C ALA A 295 5.53 9.47 -12.62
N VAL A 296 5.74 9.62 -13.92
CA VAL A 296 6.56 10.70 -14.47
C VAL A 296 5.64 11.68 -15.21
N ALA A 297 5.76 12.96 -14.85
CA ALA A 297 5.04 14.03 -15.50
C ALA A 297 5.96 14.79 -16.48
N THR A 298 5.48 14.97 -17.68
CA THR A 298 6.14 15.77 -18.72
C THR A 298 5.12 16.57 -19.52
N ARG A 299 5.57 17.60 -20.20
CA ARG A 299 4.73 18.37 -21.15
C ARG A 299 4.59 17.60 -22.45
N LYS A 300 3.40 17.64 -23.02
CA LYS A 300 3.13 17.03 -24.32
C LYS A 300 3.98 17.68 -25.42
N ASP A 301 4.56 16.87 -26.32
CA ASP A 301 5.37 17.30 -27.46
C ASP A 301 6.48 18.30 -27.09
N PHE A 302 7.08 18.14 -25.88
CA PHE A 302 8.06 19.08 -25.34
C PHE A 302 9.46 18.83 -25.89
N ASP A 303 10.07 19.88 -26.47
CA ASP A 303 11.47 19.87 -26.92
C ASP A 303 12.33 20.69 -25.94
N PRO A 304 13.08 20.05 -25.04
CA PRO A 304 13.89 20.75 -24.05
C PRO A 304 15.04 21.58 -24.67
N SER A 305 15.46 21.27 -25.91
CA SER A 305 16.56 21.98 -26.57
C SER A 305 16.23 23.43 -26.89
N GLN A 306 14.95 23.81 -26.88
CA GLN A 306 14.51 25.19 -27.17
C GLN A 306 14.60 26.12 -25.96
N TYR A 307 14.99 25.61 -24.79
CA TYR A 307 14.99 26.36 -23.54
C TYR A 307 16.39 26.36 -22.93
N ASP A 308 16.79 27.50 -22.36
CA ASP A 308 17.95 27.55 -21.46
C ASP A 308 17.66 26.85 -20.13
N VAL A 309 18.73 26.53 -19.38
CA VAL A 309 18.62 25.76 -18.11
C VAL A 309 17.73 26.48 -17.09
N THR A 310 17.84 27.80 -16.99
CA THR A 310 17.06 28.58 -15.99
C THR A 310 15.58 28.58 -16.35
N THR A 311 15.23 28.73 -17.61
CA THR A 311 13.86 28.65 -18.11
C THR A 311 13.28 27.24 -17.90
N LEU A 312 14.09 26.22 -18.18
CA LEU A 312 13.68 24.82 -17.99
C LEU A 312 13.42 24.49 -16.52
N ASP A 313 14.28 24.95 -15.62
CA ASP A 313 14.10 24.78 -14.18
C ASP A 313 12.84 25.49 -13.67
N ARG A 314 12.56 26.70 -14.21
CA ARG A 314 11.32 27.42 -13.90
C ARG A 314 10.09 26.65 -14.39
N LEU A 315 10.09 26.14 -15.61
CA LEU A 315 8.98 25.35 -16.15
C LEU A 315 8.71 24.09 -15.30
N LYS A 316 9.78 23.38 -14.89
CA LYS A 316 9.65 22.22 -14.00
C LYS A 316 9.06 22.60 -12.66
N LEU A 317 9.48 23.72 -12.09
CA LEU A 317 8.99 24.21 -10.81
C LEU A 317 7.50 24.58 -10.87
N ASP A 318 7.10 25.34 -11.92
CA ASP A 318 5.72 25.75 -12.15
C ASP A 318 4.78 24.54 -12.33
N ASP A 319 5.21 23.56 -13.12
CA ASP A 319 4.46 22.31 -13.32
C ASP A 319 4.44 21.45 -12.04
N GLY A 320 5.51 21.48 -11.26
CA GLY A 320 5.56 20.83 -9.95
C GLY A 320 4.53 21.41 -8.98
N VAL A 321 4.42 22.73 -8.92
CA VAL A 321 3.41 23.43 -8.10
C VAL A 321 2.00 23.13 -8.57
N ARG A 322 1.77 23.07 -9.90
CA ARG A 322 0.45 22.70 -10.45
C ARG A 322 0.02 21.30 -10.00
N LEU A 323 0.91 20.34 -10.10
CA LEU A 323 0.64 18.96 -9.66
C LEU A 323 0.46 18.87 -8.15
N HIS A 324 1.25 19.63 -7.38
CA HIS A 324 1.11 19.71 -5.93
C HIS A 324 -0.26 20.24 -5.51
N GLU A 325 -0.75 21.32 -6.12
CA GLU A 325 -2.08 21.89 -5.83
C GLU A 325 -3.22 20.94 -6.20
N ASN A 326 -3.09 20.22 -7.32
CA ASN A 326 -4.04 19.16 -7.67
C ASN A 326 -4.08 18.05 -6.62
N THR A 327 -2.91 17.55 -6.21
CA THR A 327 -2.80 16.48 -5.20
C THR A 327 -3.35 16.93 -3.85
N LYS A 328 -3.09 18.17 -3.47
CA LYS A 328 -3.60 18.78 -2.23
C LYS A 328 -5.13 18.81 -2.19
N ALA A 329 -5.77 19.23 -3.29
CA ALA A 329 -7.21 19.21 -3.42
C ALA A 329 -7.79 17.78 -3.35
N GLU A 330 -7.19 16.83 -4.04
CA GLU A 330 -7.67 15.44 -4.06
C GLU A 330 -7.50 14.74 -2.70
N LEU A 331 -6.43 15.03 -1.97
CA LEU A 331 -6.24 14.54 -0.59
C LEU A 331 -7.28 15.10 0.37
N ALA A 332 -7.61 16.39 0.26
CA ALA A 332 -8.63 17.02 1.08
C ALA A 332 -10.04 16.48 0.74
N ILE A 333 -10.33 16.26 -0.54
CA ILE A 333 -11.57 15.60 -1.01
C ILE A 333 -11.66 14.19 -0.43
N TYR A 334 -10.60 13.37 -0.60
CA TYR A 334 -10.58 12.01 -0.07
C TYR A 334 -10.80 11.97 1.44
N ALA A 335 -10.11 12.83 2.19
CA ALA A 335 -10.26 12.90 3.64
C ALA A 335 -11.70 13.24 4.06
N ARG A 336 -12.32 14.24 3.40
CA ARG A 336 -13.70 14.65 3.64
C ARG A 336 -14.70 13.52 3.33
N ASP A 337 -14.58 12.92 2.16
CA ASP A 337 -15.55 11.94 1.69
C ASP A 337 -15.44 10.60 2.40
N SER A 338 -14.22 10.21 2.82
CA SER A 338 -13.96 8.96 3.57
C SER A 338 -14.05 9.11 5.09
N GLY A 339 -14.11 10.35 5.61
CA GLY A 339 -14.08 10.64 7.05
C GLY A 339 -12.73 10.29 7.71
N THR A 340 -11.64 10.28 6.93
CA THR A 340 -10.28 10.00 7.42
C THR A 340 -9.53 11.29 7.75
N LYS A 341 -8.36 11.15 8.40
CA LYS A 341 -7.49 12.29 8.68
C LYS A 341 -7.01 12.93 7.37
N GLU A 342 -7.07 14.23 7.28
CA GLU A 342 -6.50 14.99 6.17
C GLU A 342 -4.97 14.87 6.17
N VAL A 343 -4.41 14.60 5.00
CA VAL A 343 -2.98 14.52 4.77
C VAL A 343 -2.54 15.74 3.99
N LYS A 344 -1.68 16.54 4.58
CA LYS A 344 -1.10 17.72 3.93
C LYS A 344 0.12 17.30 3.11
N PRO A 345 0.06 17.35 1.77
CA PRO A 345 1.19 16.95 0.94
C PRO A 345 2.29 18.02 0.96
N PHE A 346 3.52 17.60 0.65
CA PHE A 346 4.58 18.53 0.32
C PHE A 346 5.28 18.12 -0.99
N MET A 347 5.93 19.10 -1.61
CA MET A 347 6.72 18.96 -2.81
C MET A 347 8.21 19.02 -2.47
N LEU A 348 9.01 18.14 -3.06
CA LEU A 348 10.44 18.08 -2.89
C LEU A 348 11.15 18.60 -4.15
N VAL A 349 11.95 19.63 -4.02
CA VAL A 349 12.78 20.19 -5.09
C VAL A 349 14.24 19.79 -4.85
N VAL A 350 14.87 19.13 -5.82
CA VAL A 350 16.26 18.70 -5.74
C VAL A 350 17.14 19.70 -6.48
N ALA A 351 17.81 20.56 -5.75
CA ALA A 351 18.70 21.59 -6.33
C ALA A 351 20.08 21.02 -6.68
N VAL A 352 20.77 21.70 -7.60
CA VAL A 352 22.12 21.33 -8.07
C VAL A 352 23.15 21.48 -6.96
N ASP A 353 23.15 22.65 -6.31
CA ASP A 353 24.03 23.04 -5.23
C ASP A 353 23.34 24.01 -4.25
N THR A 354 24.05 24.45 -3.23
CA THR A 354 23.53 25.33 -2.20
C THR A 354 23.17 26.74 -2.72
N THR A 355 23.92 27.24 -3.69
CA THR A 355 23.64 28.55 -4.33
C THR A 355 22.33 28.49 -5.10
N HIS A 356 22.16 27.43 -5.90
CA HIS A 356 20.92 27.19 -6.62
C HIS A 356 19.73 27.02 -5.68
N ALA A 357 19.88 26.30 -4.56
CA ALA A 357 18.83 26.14 -3.56
C ALA A 357 18.38 27.52 -2.99
N THR A 358 19.31 28.40 -2.68
CA THR A 358 19.00 29.76 -2.19
C THR A 358 18.26 30.57 -3.26
N GLN A 359 18.71 30.54 -4.51
CA GLN A 359 18.04 31.25 -5.62
C GLN A 359 16.61 30.76 -5.84
N LEU A 360 16.38 29.45 -5.76
CA LEU A 360 15.06 28.85 -5.87
C LEU A 360 14.16 29.28 -4.72
N LYS A 361 14.66 29.30 -3.50
CA LYS A 361 13.91 29.80 -2.32
C LYS A 361 13.53 31.25 -2.50
N GLU A 362 14.48 32.12 -2.88
CA GLU A 362 14.23 33.52 -3.15
C GLU A 362 13.17 33.70 -4.24
N ARG A 363 13.22 32.91 -5.30
CA ARG A 363 12.24 32.93 -6.40
C ARG A 363 10.83 32.53 -5.90
N ILE A 364 10.72 31.49 -5.12
CA ILE A 364 9.44 30.99 -4.58
C ILE A 364 8.83 32.01 -3.59
N GLN A 365 9.66 32.80 -2.93
CA GLN A 365 9.23 33.82 -1.98
C GLN A 365 8.79 35.13 -2.63
N GLN A 366 8.91 35.31 -3.95
CA GLN A 366 8.47 36.51 -4.66
C GLN A 366 6.95 36.62 -4.73
N ASP A 367 6.43 37.85 -4.83
CA ASP A 367 4.98 38.11 -4.91
C ASP A 367 4.35 37.61 -6.20
N ASP A 368 5.10 37.58 -7.28
CA ASP A 368 4.65 37.10 -8.59
C ASP A 368 4.66 35.58 -8.70
N PHE A 369 5.34 34.87 -7.77
CA PHE A 369 5.30 33.42 -7.73
C PHE A 369 4.02 32.95 -7.04
N PHE A 370 3.10 32.45 -7.82
CA PHE A 370 1.80 31.97 -7.32
C PHE A 370 1.04 32.98 -6.42
N GLY A 371 1.15 34.27 -6.75
CA GLY A 371 0.55 35.34 -5.98
C GLY A 371 1.10 35.49 -4.55
N GLY A 372 2.34 35.09 -4.31
CA GLY A 372 3.01 35.15 -3.02
C GLY A 372 2.53 34.08 -2.00
N TYR A 373 1.72 33.12 -2.42
CA TYR A 373 1.13 32.10 -1.52
C TYR A 373 2.18 31.25 -0.82
N TYR A 374 3.32 30.97 -1.45
CA TYR A 374 4.37 30.10 -0.94
C TYR A 374 5.47 30.81 -0.14
N LYS A 375 5.38 32.13 0.08
CA LYS A 375 6.41 32.94 0.74
C LYS A 375 6.95 32.35 2.03
N ASP A 376 6.07 31.92 2.92
CA ASP A 376 6.38 31.36 4.23
C ASP A 376 6.16 29.85 4.32
N LYS A 377 6.00 29.19 3.15
CA LYS A 377 5.74 27.76 3.03
C LYS A 377 6.88 26.98 2.38
N VAL A 378 7.99 27.64 2.12
CA VAL A 378 9.20 27.05 1.53
C VAL A 378 10.34 27.04 2.52
N MET A 379 11.04 25.90 2.58
CA MET A 379 12.29 25.77 3.31
C MET A 379 13.38 25.17 2.42
N ASP A 380 14.63 25.53 2.69
CA ASP A 380 15.81 24.87 2.11
C ASP A 380 16.59 24.14 3.19
N ILE A 381 17.17 23.00 2.80
CA ILE A 381 18.00 22.19 3.69
C ILE A 381 19.25 21.67 2.96
N HIS A 382 20.42 21.96 3.53
CA HIS A 382 21.70 21.53 2.95
C HIS A 382 22.79 21.34 4.02
N SER A 383 23.84 20.60 3.67
CA SER A 383 24.91 20.19 4.60
C SER A 383 25.73 21.34 5.19
N ASN A 384 25.72 22.52 4.54
CA ASN A 384 26.52 23.67 4.94
C ASN A 384 25.83 24.54 6.02
N GLN A 385 24.58 24.29 6.36
CA GLN A 385 23.90 24.94 7.48
C GLN A 385 24.54 24.52 8.80
N THR A 386 24.74 25.50 9.71
CA THR A 386 25.40 25.30 11.00
C THR A 386 24.60 25.97 12.10
N GLY A 387 24.72 25.47 13.36
CA GLY A 387 24.11 26.08 14.53
C GLY A 387 22.59 25.86 14.63
N SER A 388 21.91 26.80 15.29
CA SER A 388 20.47 26.73 15.61
C SER A 388 19.57 26.63 14.37
N GLU A 389 19.94 27.26 13.27
CA GLU A 389 19.20 27.21 12.00
C GLU A 389 19.11 25.79 11.44
N LYS A 390 20.18 25.03 11.54
CA LYS A 390 20.19 23.61 11.11
C LYS A 390 19.29 22.75 11.98
N ASP A 391 19.33 22.96 13.29
CA ASP A 391 18.53 22.19 14.22
C ASP A 391 17.04 22.51 14.06
N GLU A 392 16.68 23.76 13.84
CA GLU A 392 15.32 24.22 13.54
C GLU A 392 14.80 23.62 12.22
N ASN A 393 15.61 23.67 11.16
CA ASN A 393 15.23 23.09 9.85
C ASN A 393 15.07 21.56 9.93
N ILE A 394 15.90 20.87 10.69
CA ILE A 394 15.75 19.43 10.92
C ILE A 394 14.46 19.14 11.71
N GLU A 395 14.14 19.93 12.72
CA GLU A 395 12.91 19.76 13.47
C GLU A 395 11.67 19.98 12.58
N LEU A 396 11.64 21.05 11.78
CA LEU A 396 10.58 21.31 10.81
C LEU A 396 10.44 20.17 9.78
N LEU A 397 11.56 19.61 9.31
CA LEU A 397 11.57 18.48 8.38
C LEU A 397 10.99 17.20 9.00
N LEU A 398 11.30 16.93 10.27
CA LEU A 398 10.77 15.78 10.99
C LEU A 398 9.27 15.90 11.28
N ARG A 399 8.77 17.12 11.33
CA ARG A 399 7.35 17.43 11.60
C ARG A 399 6.54 17.75 10.34
N LEU A 400 7.01 17.41 9.15
CA LEU A 400 6.27 17.65 7.89
C LEU A 400 4.91 16.94 7.80
N GLU A 401 4.71 15.89 8.57
CA GLU A 401 3.42 15.18 8.66
C GLU A 401 2.44 15.85 9.67
N ASP A 402 2.92 16.84 10.44
CA ASP A 402 2.10 17.57 11.39
C ASP A 402 1.15 18.52 10.61
N PRO A 403 -0.16 18.49 10.84
CA PRO A 403 -1.11 19.38 10.18
C PRO A 403 -0.82 20.87 10.42
N ASP A 404 -0.21 21.19 11.57
CA ASP A 404 0.13 22.57 11.93
C ASP A 404 1.42 23.07 11.26
N ASN A 405 2.21 22.19 10.66
CA ASN A 405 3.40 22.58 9.91
C ASN A 405 2.99 23.29 8.60
N ARG A 406 3.45 24.52 8.42
CA ARG A 406 3.10 25.35 7.25
C ARG A 406 3.90 25.02 5.99
N ILE A 407 4.99 24.26 6.09
CA ILE A 407 5.88 23.98 4.96
C ILE A 407 5.19 23.05 3.94
N GLU A 408 5.17 23.50 2.69
CA GLU A 408 4.61 22.77 1.55
C GLU A 408 5.66 22.49 0.47
N ILE A 409 6.80 23.24 0.45
CA ILE A 409 7.91 23.04 -0.48
C ILE A 409 9.22 22.89 0.28
N VAL A 410 9.93 21.80 0.03
CA VAL A 410 11.25 21.53 0.61
C VAL A 410 12.27 21.49 -0.51
N ILE A 411 13.27 22.39 -0.47
CA ILE A 411 14.39 22.41 -1.39
C ILE A 411 15.57 21.74 -0.70
N HIS A 412 16.18 20.76 -1.32
CA HIS A 412 17.33 20.08 -0.72
C HIS A 412 18.52 19.92 -1.65
N VAL A 413 19.73 19.87 -1.05
CA VAL A 413 21.00 19.57 -1.70
C VAL A 413 21.69 18.45 -0.94
N ASN A 414 21.69 17.24 -1.47
CA ASN A 414 22.38 16.06 -0.92
C ASN A 414 22.12 15.72 0.57
N MET A 415 21.10 16.28 1.20
CA MET A 415 20.85 16.16 2.65
C MET A 415 19.82 15.11 3.04
N LEU A 416 19.00 14.65 2.12
CA LEU A 416 18.01 13.62 2.41
C LEU A 416 18.67 12.23 2.51
N LYS A 417 19.66 12.17 3.41
CA LYS A 417 20.26 10.90 3.80
C LYS A 417 19.28 10.15 4.71
N GLU A 418 19.48 8.89 4.83
CA GLU A 418 18.69 7.87 5.51
C GLU A 418 18.12 8.28 6.88
N GLY A 419 16.93 7.77 7.18
CA GLY A 419 16.23 8.01 8.44
C GLY A 419 15.05 8.97 8.36
N TRP A 420 14.95 9.77 7.31
CA TRP A 420 13.77 10.59 7.08
C TRP A 420 12.62 9.73 6.57
N ASP A 421 11.53 9.69 7.31
CA ASP A 421 10.42 8.74 7.13
C ASP A 421 9.10 9.52 7.07
N VAL A 422 8.69 9.86 5.87
CA VAL A 422 7.45 10.62 5.62
C VAL A 422 6.53 9.89 4.65
N THR A 423 5.23 10.04 4.85
CA THR A 423 4.21 9.42 4.00
C THR A 423 3.55 10.42 3.06
N ASN A 424 3.77 11.72 3.29
CA ASN A 424 3.09 12.84 2.62
C ASN A 424 3.93 13.53 1.51
N LEU A 425 5.02 12.91 1.05
CA LEU A 425 5.72 13.34 -0.17
C LEU A 425 4.95 12.87 -1.41
N TYR A 426 4.57 13.80 -2.28
CA TYR A 426 3.74 13.50 -3.46
C TYR A 426 4.32 14.00 -4.78
N THR A 427 5.13 15.05 -4.75
CA THR A 427 5.72 15.62 -5.95
C THR A 427 7.21 15.80 -5.77
N ILE A 428 8.00 15.35 -6.74
CA ILE A 428 9.45 15.52 -6.78
C ILE A 428 9.81 16.30 -8.05
N VAL A 429 10.56 17.38 -7.88
CA VAL A 429 11.05 18.22 -8.98
C VAL A 429 12.59 18.16 -9.00
N PRO A 430 13.19 17.26 -9.79
CA PRO A 430 14.63 17.17 -9.91
C PRO A 430 15.14 18.24 -10.90
N LEU A 431 15.91 19.21 -10.38
CA LEU A 431 16.56 20.25 -11.17
C LEU A 431 18.05 19.92 -11.43
N ARG A 432 18.54 18.84 -10.84
CA ARG A 432 19.90 18.36 -11.01
C ARG A 432 20.02 17.43 -12.21
N THR A 433 20.99 17.67 -13.08
CA THR A 433 21.23 16.88 -14.30
C THR A 433 21.75 15.46 -14.06
N SER A 434 22.33 15.18 -12.90
CA SER A 434 22.75 13.84 -12.53
C SER A 434 21.67 13.16 -11.70
N ALA A 435 20.68 12.57 -12.33
CA ALA A 435 19.92 11.51 -11.71
C ALA A 435 20.87 10.31 -11.51
N SER A 436 21.68 10.33 -10.43
CA SER A 436 22.36 9.12 -10.04
C SER A 436 21.28 8.10 -9.68
N ARG A 437 21.40 6.88 -10.17
CA ARG A 437 20.55 5.75 -9.86
C ARG A 437 20.21 5.69 -8.34
N THR A 438 21.20 5.96 -7.51
CA THR A 438 21.09 5.99 -6.05
C THR A 438 20.19 7.09 -5.51
N LEU A 439 20.22 8.31 -6.10
CA LEU A 439 19.33 9.41 -5.66
C LEU A 439 17.88 9.11 -6.02
N THR A 440 17.66 8.56 -7.20
CA THR A 440 16.33 8.17 -7.66
C THR A 440 15.77 7.04 -6.81
N GLU A 441 16.53 5.99 -6.53
CA GLU A 441 16.10 4.83 -5.74
C GLU A 441 15.80 5.20 -4.28
N GLN A 442 16.67 5.97 -3.63
CA GLN A 442 16.49 6.34 -2.22
C GLN A 442 15.39 7.39 -2.01
N THR A 443 15.34 8.41 -2.87
CA THR A 443 14.33 9.47 -2.76
C THR A 443 12.95 8.96 -3.12
N LEU A 444 12.85 8.17 -4.20
CA LEU A 444 11.60 7.53 -4.60
C LEU A 444 11.10 6.55 -3.55
N GLY A 445 11.96 5.66 -3.05
CA GLY A 445 11.57 4.67 -2.05
C GLY A 445 10.95 5.28 -0.80
N ARG A 446 11.29 6.52 -0.45
CA ARG A 446 10.70 7.26 0.69
C ARG A 446 9.37 7.90 0.33
N GLY A 447 9.28 8.54 -0.83
CA GLY A 447 8.04 9.16 -1.30
C GLY A 447 6.93 8.15 -1.60
N LEU A 448 7.28 6.90 -1.82
CA LEU A 448 6.32 5.85 -2.16
C LEU A 448 5.50 5.33 -0.96
N ARG A 449 5.73 5.77 0.27
CA ARG A 449 4.94 5.32 1.42
C ARG A 449 3.51 5.84 1.37
N LEU A 450 2.57 4.99 1.72
CA LEU A 450 1.14 5.30 1.73
C LEU A 450 0.75 6.00 3.04
N PRO A 451 0.12 7.18 3.02
CA PRO A 451 -0.27 7.91 4.23
C PRO A 451 -1.37 7.21 5.03
N TYR A 452 -2.23 6.46 4.34
CA TYR A 452 -3.32 5.70 4.97
C TYR A 452 -2.97 4.21 5.17
N GLY A 453 -1.72 3.81 4.94
CA GLY A 453 -1.22 2.45 5.10
C GLY A 453 -1.71 1.44 4.07
N LYS A 454 -2.62 1.83 3.17
CA LYS A 454 -3.18 1.04 2.07
C LYS A 454 -3.52 1.95 0.89
N HIS A 455 -3.65 1.38 -0.30
CA HIS A 455 -4.21 2.10 -1.45
C HIS A 455 -5.64 2.55 -1.16
N THR A 456 -5.95 3.76 -1.57
CA THR A 456 -7.28 4.37 -1.41
C THR A 456 -8.19 4.09 -2.61
N GLY A 457 -7.62 3.74 -3.76
CA GLY A 457 -8.31 3.62 -5.05
C GLY A 457 -8.42 4.96 -5.79
N VAL A 458 -7.94 6.05 -5.20
CA VAL A 458 -7.88 7.38 -5.84
C VAL A 458 -6.47 7.56 -6.38
N ASP A 459 -6.30 7.58 -7.70
CA ASP A 459 -4.98 7.61 -8.33
C ASP A 459 -4.14 8.80 -7.87
N ALA A 460 -4.71 10.00 -7.72
CA ALA A 460 -3.98 11.18 -7.24
C ALA A 460 -3.49 11.02 -5.79
N VAL A 461 -4.20 10.27 -4.95
CA VAL A 461 -3.81 9.97 -3.55
C VAL A 461 -2.79 8.84 -3.48
N ASP A 462 -2.84 7.90 -4.41
CA ASP A 462 -2.01 6.70 -4.43
C ASP A 462 -0.76 6.84 -5.33
N THR A 463 -0.50 8.03 -5.89
CA THR A 463 0.60 8.27 -6.84
C THR A 463 1.64 9.23 -6.30
N LEU A 464 2.92 8.93 -6.53
CA LEU A 464 4.06 9.83 -6.37
C LEU A 464 4.50 10.31 -7.75
N THR A 465 4.50 11.60 -7.99
CA THR A 465 4.81 12.19 -9.31
C THR A 465 6.19 12.82 -9.35
N ILE A 466 6.96 12.50 -10.39
CA ILE A 466 8.27 13.10 -10.70
C ILE A 466 8.08 14.01 -11.91
N VAL A 467 8.46 15.27 -11.79
CA VAL A 467 8.39 16.24 -12.90
C VAL A 467 9.70 16.22 -13.68
N GLN A 468 9.69 15.70 -14.89
CA GLN A 468 10.89 15.57 -15.69
C GLN A 468 10.60 15.85 -17.17
N HIS A 469 11.15 16.93 -17.70
CA HIS A 469 10.93 17.36 -19.08
C HIS A 469 12.11 17.04 -20.01
N ASP A 470 13.33 17.22 -19.53
CA ASP A 470 14.57 17.15 -20.32
C ASP A 470 15.16 15.74 -20.44
N LYS A 471 14.88 14.86 -19.50
CA LYS A 471 15.39 13.47 -19.46
C LYS A 471 14.29 12.43 -19.26
N PHE A 472 13.12 12.75 -19.76
CA PHE A 472 11.96 11.89 -19.66
C PHE A 472 12.24 10.49 -20.22
N GLN A 473 12.81 10.43 -21.43
CA GLN A 473 13.11 9.16 -22.10
C GLN A 473 14.17 8.35 -21.34
N ASP A 474 15.21 9.01 -20.82
CA ASP A 474 16.26 8.34 -20.02
C ASP A 474 15.69 7.65 -18.78
N ILE A 475 14.70 8.28 -18.11
CA ILE A 475 14.03 7.71 -16.94
C ILE A 475 13.13 6.54 -17.33
N VAL A 476 12.39 6.68 -18.42
CA VAL A 476 11.52 5.61 -18.94
C VAL A 476 12.36 4.42 -19.39
N ASP A 477 13.48 4.66 -20.08
CA ASP A 477 14.38 3.61 -20.55
C ASP A 477 15.06 2.90 -19.36
N GLU A 478 15.51 3.64 -18.35
CA GLU A 478 16.07 3.06 -17.13
C GLU A 478 15.01 2.23 -16.38
N ALA A 479 13.79 2.71 -16.30
CA ALA A 479 12.68 1.99 -15.64
C ALA A 479 12.27 0.71 -16.39
N ASN A 480 12.49 0.67 -17.71
CA ASN A 480 12.16 -0.49 -18.54
C ASN A 480 13.27 -1.56 -18.56
N LYS A 481 14.45 -1.30 -17.99
CA LYS A 481 15.51 -2.31 -17.89
C LYS A 481 15.06 -3.50 -17.06
N PRO A 482 15.50 -4.72 -17.39
CA PRO A 482 15.13 -5.93 -16.64
C PRO A 482 15.46 -5.87 -15.14
N ASP A 483 16.55 -5.19 -14.79
CA ASP A 483 17.09 -5.04 -13.43
C ASP A 483 16.62 -3.73 -12.77
N SER A 484 15.71 -3.00 -13.38
CA SER A 484 15.24 -1.75 -12.79
C SER A 484 14.38 -2.03 -11.56
N ILE A 485 14.72 -1.35 -10.47
CA ILE A 485 13.98 -1.37 -9.23
C ILE A 485 12.63 -0.62 -9.39
N ILE A 486 12.55 0.28 -10.37
CA ILE A 486 11.40 1.15 -10.57
C ILE A 486 10.81 0.86 -11.95
N LYS A 487 9.59 0.31 -11.98
CA LYS A 487 8.79 0.24 -13.19
C LYS A 487 7.82 1.41 -13.21
N ILE A 488 8.04 2.36 -14.10
CA ILE A 488 7.12 3.48 -14.31
C ILE A 488 5.95 2.96 -15.14
N GLN A 489 4.76 2.95 -14.54
CA GLN A 489 3.54 2.47 -15.18
C GLN A 489 2.67 3.60 -15.71
N HIS A 490 2.87 4.83 -15.25
CA HIS A 490 2.03 5.97 -15.57
C HIS A 490 2.85 7.17 -16.02
N ILE A 491 2.49 7.69 -17.19
CA ILE A 491 2.96 8.96 -17.74
C ILE A 491 1.83 9.97 -17.56
N ILE A 492 2.14 11.11 -16.95
CA ILE A 492 1.21 12.23 -16.81
C ILE A 492 1.61 13.30 -17.82
N GLU A 493 0.77 13.51 -18.82
CA GLU A 493 0.96 14.61 -19.77
C GLU A 493 0.39 15.90 -19.19
N ILE A 494 1.24 16.94 -19.13
CA ILE A 494 0.87 18.28 -18.66
C ILE A 494 0.58 19.14 -19.90
N ASP A 495 -0.58 19.76 -19.91
CA ASP A 495 -0.95 20.72 -20.96
C ASP A 495 -0.21 22.04 -20.75
N PRO A 496 0.58 22.51 -21.73
CA PRO A 496 1.38 23.75 -21.61
C PRO A 496 0.53 25.03 -21.42
N GLY A 497 -0.74 24.99 -21.80
CA GLY A 497 -1.64 26.15 -21.76
C GLY A 497 -2.33 26.42 -20.44
N GLU A 498 -2.15 25.55 -19.44
CA GLU A 498 -2.76 25.76 -18.13
C GLU A 498 -1.80 26.50 -17.18
N GLU A 499 -2.26 27.57 -16.59
CA GLU A 499 -1.56 28.22 -15.48
C GLU A 499 -1.78 27.46 -14.17
N ALA A 500 -0.78 27.45 -13.31
CA ALA A 500 -0.91 26.91 -11.96
C ALA A 500 -1.81 27.82 -11.13
N THR A 501 -2.96 27.30 -10.68
CA THR A 501 -3.95 28.06 -9.89
C THR A 501 -4.32 27.29 -8.63
N GLN A 502 -4.67 28.03 -7.59
CA GLN A 502 -5.22 27.41 -6.39
C GLN A 502 -6.53 26.70 -6.71
N LYS A 503 -6.78 25.60 -6.00
CA LYS A 503 -8.03 24.85 -6.13
C LYS A 503 -8.99 25.21 -4.99
N GLU A 504 -10.27 25.28 -5.30
CA GLU A 504 -11.33 25.33 -4.31
C GLU A 504 -12.16 24.07 -4.37
N ILE A 505 -12.60 23.60 -3.21
CA ILE A 505 -13.41 22.39 -3.09
C ILE A 505 -14.86 22.80 -2.90
N ILE A 506 -15.72 22.32 -3.77
CA ILE A 506 -17.16 22.49 -3.66
C ILE A 506 -17.85 21.13 -3.42
N THR A 507 -19.01 21.18 -2.80
CA THR A 507 -19.85 19.99 -2.58
C THR A 507 -21.14 20.18 -3.37
N PRO A 508 -21.25 19.59 -4.58
CA PRO A 508 -22.50 19.57 -5.33
C PRO A 508 -23.61 18.94 -4.50
N LYS A 509 -24.66 19.67 -4.26
CA LYS A 509 -25.77 19.17 -3.48
C LYS A 509 -26.76 18.40 -4.36
N SER A 510 -27.41 17.41 -3.76
CA SER A 510 -28.57 16.77 -4.37
C SER A 510 -29.66 17.80 -4.64
N LYS A 511 -30.56 17.50 -5.58
CA LYS A 511 -31.70 18.40 -5.91
C LYS A 511 -32.51 18.77 -4.66
N PHE A 512 -32.72 17.80 -3.78
CA PHE A 512 -33.46 18.03 -2.54
C PHE A 512 -32.72 18.98 -1.57
N ALA A 513 -31.45 18.76 -1.34
CA ALA A 513 -30.64 19.63 -0.48
C ALA A 513 -30.57 21.06 -1.03
N GLN A 514 -30.50 21.22 -2.34
CA GLN A 514 -30.50 22.52 -2.98
C GLN A 514 -31.84 23.26 -2.88
N ASP A 515 -32.97 22.52 -2.96
CA ASP A 515 -34.30 23.10 -2.72
C ASP A 515 -34.39 23.70 -1.33
N ILE A 516 -33.93 22.98 -0.31
CA ILE A 516 -33.89 23.50 1.07
C ILE A 516 -33.05 24.79 1.16
N GLU A 517 -31.88 24.83 0.53
CA GLU A 517 -31.01 26.02 0.54
C GLU A 517 -31.69 27.20 -0.16
N THR A 518 -32.30 26.96 -1.32
CA THR A 518 -33.04 27.99 -2.06
C THR A 518 -34.17 28.58 -1.21
N ARG A 519 -34.90 27.70 -0.51
CA ARG A 519 -35.99 28.11 0.40
C ARG A 519 -35.46 28.86 1.63
N LYS A 520 -34.29 28.49 2.16
CA LYS A 520 -33.62 29.24 3.23
C LYS A 520 -33.28 30.70 2.82
N GLU A 521 -32.82 30.87 1.59
CA GLU A 521 -32.56 32.22 1.06
C GLU A 521 -33.87 32.98 0.83
N ALA A 522 -34.88 32.38 0.26
CA ALA A 522 -36.17 32.97 0.00
C ALA A 522 -36.89 33.41 1.30
N VAL A 523 -36.75 32.62 2.36
CA VAL A 523 -37.35 32.90 3.69
C VAL A 523 -36.83 34.19 4.31
N LYS A 524 -35.62 34.66 3.96
CA LYS A 524 -35.05 35.92 4.44
C LYS A 524 -35.88 37.13 4.01
N GLN A 525 -36.61 36.99 2.89
CA GLN A 525 -37.46 38.03 2.33
C GLN A 525 -38.92 37.97 2.82
N LEU A 526 -39.30 36.95 3.57
CA LEU A 526 -40.63 36.78 4.13
C LEU A 526 -40.71 37.49 5.51
N GLU A 527 -41.91 37.90 5.86
CA GLU A 527 -42.20 38.55 7.17
C GLU A 527 -43.37 37.87 7.88
N GLY A 528 -43.48 38.11 9.18
CA GLY A 528 -44.60 37.66 10.01
C GLY A 528 -44.82 36.14 10.00
N LYS A 529 -46.08 35.74 10.04
CA LYS A 529 -46.50 34.35 10.17
C LYS A 529 -46.02 33.44 9.00
N ALA A 530 -45.90 34.01 7.79
CA ALA A 530 -45.44 33.27 6.61
C ALA A 530 -43.95 32.87 6.79
N LYS A 531 -43.11 33.76 7.32
CA LYS A 531 -41.73 33.48 7.64
C LYS A 531 -41.58 32.36 8.67
N GLU A 532 -42.34 32.46 9.77
CA GLU A 532 -42.32 31.49 10.86
C GLU A 532 -42.72 30.09 10.36
N THR A 533 -43.81 30.02 9.60
CA THR A 533 -44.30 28.73 9.05
C THR A 533 -43.28 28.11 8.11
N GLU A 534 -42.65 28.90 7.24
CA GLU A 534 -41.67 28.37 6.31
C GLU A 534 -40.37 27.94 6.99
N LEU A 535 -39.90 28.62 8.02
CA LEU A 535 -38.79 28.18 8.86
C LEU A 535 -39.10 26.85 9.53
N GLN A 536 -40.31 26.67 10.05
CA GLN A 536 -40.75 25.40 10.67
C GLN A 536 -40.77 24.28 9.64
N ASN A 537 -41.21 24.53 8.41
CA ASN A 537 -41.19 23.59 7.31
C ASN A 537 -39.78 23.16 6.96
N ILE A 538 -38.86 24.11 6.84
CA ILE A 538 -37.44 23.85 6.55
C ILE A 538 -36.82 23.01 7.68
N GLN A 539 -37.05 23.32 8.94
CA GLN A 539 -36.56 22.52 10.08
C GLN A 539 -37.08 21.10 10.06
N ALA A 540 -38.37 20.90 9.69
CA ALA A 540 -38.93 19.56 9.54
C ALA A 540 -38.25 18.80 8.40
N ASP A 541 -38.05 19.46 7.24
CA ASP A 541 -37.44 18.85 6.06
C ASP A 541 -35.98 18.44 6.31
N GLU A 542 -35.22 19.26 7.03
CA GLU A 542 -33.85 18.94 7.48
C GLU A 542 -33.78 17.75 8.42
N PHE A 543 -34.81 17.47 9.17
CA PHE A 543 -34.88 16.28 10.03
C PHE A 543 -35.35 15.04 9.29
N ILE A 544 -36.25 15.21 8.28
CA ILE A 544 -36.85 14.10 7.54
C ILE A 544 -35.81 13.31 6.76
N LEU A 545 -34.89 13.95 6.01
CA LEU A 545 -33.93 13.26 5.17
C LEU A 545 -32.96 12.36 5.96
N PRO A 546 -32.29 12.81 7.03
CA PRO A 546 -31.50 11.95 7.89
C PRO A 546 -32.30 10.83 8.55
N PHE A 547 -33.58 11.09 8.85
CA PHE A 547 -34.46 10.06 9.40
C PHE A 547 -34.75 8.96 8.40
N ILE A 548 -35.06 9.29 7.13
CA ILE A 548 -35.27 8.34 6.05
C ILE A 548 -34.00 7.51 5.82
N ASN A 549 -32.82 8.15 5.77
CA ASN A 549 -31.57 7.46 5.60
C ASN A 549 -31.26 6.47 6.73
N ARG A 550 -31.70 6.78 7.97
CA ARG A 550 -31.55 5.88 9.14
C ARG A 550 -32.44 4.66 9.05
N ILE A 551 -33.70 4.79 8.57
CA ILE A 551 -34.62 3.68 8.47
C ILE A 551 -34.44 2.86 7.19
N ALA A 552 -33.93 3.46 6.11
CA ALA A 552 -33.76 2.81 4.81
C ALA A 552 -33.02 1.46 4.86
N PRO A 553 -31.97 1.25 5.69
CA PRO A 553 -31.35 -0.07 5.85
C PRO A 553 -32.21 -1.09 6.59
N GLN A 554 -33.29 -0.68 7.27
CA GLN A 554 -34.11 -1.53 8.11
C GLN A 554 -35.38 -2.01 7.39
N VAL A 555 -35.78 -1.36 6.27
CA VAL A 555 -36.90 -1.78 5.46
C VAL A 555 -36.55 -2.99 4.58
N SER A 556 -37.53 -3.78 4.21
CA SER A 556 -37.33 -4.93 3.31
C SER A 556 -37.02 -4.52 1.86
N SER A 557 -37.49 -3.33 1.45
CA SER A 557 -37.27 -2.75 0.13
C SER A 557 -37.35 -1.23 0.20
N PHE A 558 -36.58 -0.54 -0.65
CA PHE A 558 -36.63 0.93 -0.74
C PHE A 558 -37.71 1.36 -1.75
N THR A 559 -38.96 1.24 -1.35
CA THR A 559 -40.15 1.58 -2.14
C THR A 559 -41.06 2.55 -1.39
N LYS A 560 -41.89 3.31 -2.13
CA LYS A 560 -42.83 4.25 -1.52
C LYS A 560 -43.64 3.58 -0.41
N ALA A 561 -44.25 2.44 -0.70
CA ALA A 561 -45.08 1.72 0.26
C ALA A 561 -44.31 1.28 1.52
N ALA A 562 -43.08 0.84 1.38
CA ALA A 562 -42.29 0.40 2.53
C ALA A 562 -41.81 1.58 3.38
N VAL A 563 -41.29 2.65 2.76
CA VAL A 563 -40.75 3.81 3.49
C VAL A 563 -41.86 4.64 4.15
N THR A 564 -43.04 4.72 3.51
CA THR A 564 -44.19 5.44 4.07
C THR A 564 -45.16 4.56 4.85
N ALA A 565 -44.74 3.35 5.25
CA ALA A 565 -45.54 2.48 6.10
C ALA A 565 -45.90 3.16 7.43
N LYS A 566 -47.09 2.88 7.94
CA LYS A 566 -47.64 3.49 9.16
C LYS A 566 -46.69 3.44 10.34
N GLU A 567 -45.98 2.34 10.50
CA GLU A 567 -44.99 2.15 11.58
C GLU A 567 -43.80 3.16 11.48
N HIS A 568 -43.38 3.48 10.27
CA HIS A 568 -42.29 4.45 10.04
C HIS A 568 -42.75 5.89 10.22
N ILE A 569 -43.96 6.21 9.83
CA ILE A 569 -44.59 7.50 10.08
C ILE A 569 -44.72 7.74 11.58
N GLU A 570 -45.19 6.74 12.34
CA GLU A 570 -45.32 6.85 13.80
C GLU A 570 -43.94 6.96 14.48
N SER A 571 -42.94 6.22 13.99
CA SER A 571 -41.55 6.32 14.48
C SER A 571 -40.97 7.71 14.21
N PHE A 572 -41.26 8.28 13.04
CA PHE A 572 -40.89 9.66 12.69
C PHE A 572 -41.54 10.66 13.65
N LYS A 573 -42.84 10.59 13.83
CA LYS A 573 -43.59 11.46 14.76
C LYS A 573 -42.98 11.43 16.15
N LYS A 574 -42.72 10.24 16.67
CA LYS A 574 -42.12 10.05 17.99
C LYS A 574 -40.72 10.71 18.07
N ALA A 575 -39.88 10.43 17.10
CA ALA A 575 -38.50 10.97 17.07
C ALA A 575 -38.48 12.50 16.92
N TYR A 576 -39.36 13.06 16.07
CA TYR A 576 -39.42 14.49 15.85
C TYR A 576 -40.07 15.23 17.03
N THR A 577 -41.08 14.61 17.68
CA THR A 577 -41.67 15.14 18.93
C THR A 577 -40.61 15.22 20.02
N GLN A 578 -39.84 14.17 20.21
CA GLN A 578 -38.75 14.16 21.21
C GLN A 578 -37.75 15.29 20.94
N LYS A 579 -37.28 15.45 19.70
CA LYS A 579 -36.39 16.53 19.32
C LYS A 579 -36.96 17.90 19.65
N LEU A 580 -38.24 18.14 19.27
CA LEU A 580 -38.90 19.42 19.53
C LEU A 580 -39.09 19.71 21.02
N GLN A 581 -39.34 18.68 21.84
CA GLN A 581 -39.44 18.78 23.31
C GLN A 581 -38.07 19.10 23.92
N GLU A 582 -37.00 18.48 23.48
CA GLU A 582 -35.63 18.81 23.91
C GLU A 582 -35.25 20.25 23.57
N GLU A 583 -35.77 20.81 22.48
CA GLU A 583 -35.66 22.23 22.09
C GLU A 583 -36.64 23.17 22.83
N GLY A 584 -37.44 22.65 23.77
CA GLY A 584 -38.36 23.44 24.57
C GLY A 584 -39.66 23.85 23.85
N ASN A 585 -40.04 23.17 22.78
CA ASN A 585 -41.21 23.51 21.98
C ASN A 585 -42.51 23.03 22.64
N LEU A 586 -43.39 23.94 23.02
CA LEU A 586 -44.66 23.64 23.68
C LEU A 586 -45.70 22.94 22.76
N PHE A 587 -45.56 23.07 21.43
CA PHE A 587 -46.48 22.51 20.46
C PHE A 587 -45.88 21.29 19.73
N ALA A 588 -44.88 20.60 20.35
CA ALA A 588 -44.08 19.54 19.73
C ALA A 588 -44.94 18.44 19.10
N VAL A 589 -46.00 18.00 19.74
CA VAL A 589 -46.88 16.92 19.21
C VAL A 589 -47.64 17.38 17.98
N GLN A 590 -48.25 18.57 18.01
CA GLN A 590 -49.00 19.13 16.87
C GLN A 590 -48.06 19.31 15.66
N ARG A 591 -46.88 19.86 15.88
CA ARG A 591 -45.86 20.07 14.80
C ARG A 591 -45.37 18.77 14.22
N ALA A 592 -45.18 17.74 15.03
CA ALA A 592 -44.79 16.42 14.54
C ALA A 592 -45.89 15.81 13.68
N GLU A 593 -47.16 16.03 14.00
CA GLU A 593 -48.29 15.60 13.19
C GLU A 593 -48.30 16.33 11.81
N GLU A 594 -48.15 17.65 11.80
CA GLU A 594 -48.05 18.45 10.57
C GLU A 594 -46.83 18.03 9.72
N ALA A 595 -45.68 17.79 10.36
CA ALA A 595 -44.47 17.34 9.70
C ALA A 595 -44.58 15.91 9.12
N SER A 596 -45.46 15.06 9.68
CA SER A 596 -45.68 13.71 9.17
C SER A 596 -46.27 13.69 7.76
N VAL A 597 -47.10 14.65 7.42
CA VAL A 597 -47.62 14.82 6.05
C VAL A 597 -46.48 15.19 5.10
N ARG A 598 -45.56 16.03 5.54
CA ARG A 598 -44.37 16.40 4.77
C ARG A 598 -43.41 15.21 4.61
N TYR A 599 -43.25 14.38 5.65
CA TYR A 599 -42.45 13.15 5.60
C TYR A 599 -42.87 12.27 4.43
N VAL A 600 -44.17 12.00 4.25
CA VAL A 600 -44.70 11.18 3.14
C VAL A 600 -44.33 11.79 1.79
N LYS A 601 -44.58 13.09 1.61
CA LYS A 601 -44.26 13.77 0.33
C LYS A 601 -42.78 13.75 0.02
N ILE A 602 -41.94 14.00 1.02
CA ILE A 602 -40.47 14.02 0.87
C ILE A 602 -39.95 12.60 0.59
N ALA A 603 -40.44 11.59 1.30
CA ALA A 603 -40.08 10.20 1.07
C ALA A 603 -40.45 9.74 -0.37
N GLU A 604 -41.63 10.08 -0.86
CA GLU A 604 -42.04 9.78 -2.23
C GLU A 604 -41.18 10.52 -3.25
N ASN A 605 -40.91 11.80 -3.03
CA ASN A 605 -40.05 12.59 -3.89
C ASN A 605 -38.60 12.08 -3.92
N LEU A 606 -38.05 11.69 -2.75
CA LEU A 606 -36.70 11.11 -2.66
C LEU A 606 -36.62 9.80 -3.46
N ILE A 607 -37.60 8.92 -3.33
CA ILE A 607 -37.63 7.65 -4.07
C ILE A 607 -37.80 7.89 -5.59
N ASP A 608 -38.60 8.85 -5.99
CA ASP A 608 -38.77 9.21 -7.40
C ASP A 608 -37.50 9.79 -8.02
N ASN A 609 -36.65 10.47 -7.23
CA ASN A 609 -35.41 11.09 -7.70
C ASN A 609 -34.13 10.29 -7.41
N THR A 610 -34.22 9.18 -6.68
CA THR A 610 -33.06 8.36 -6.30
C THR A 610 -33.10 7.02 -7.03
N ILE A 611 -31.93 6.51 -7.41
CA ILE A 611 -31.78 5.13 -7.90
C ILE A 611 -31.53 4.23 -6.69
N PRO A 612 -32.36 3.20 -6.42
CA PRO A 612 -32.17 2.30 -5.31
C PRO A 612 -31.00 1.35 -5.59
N ILE A 613 -29.85 1.62 -4.97
CA ILE A 613 -28.64 0.80 -5.10
C ILE A 613 -28.58 -0.13 -3.88
N PRO A 614 -28.79 -1.45 -4.02
CA PRO A 614 -28.70 -2.38 -2.89
C PRO A 614 -27.26 -2.62 -2.49
N ARG A 615 -26.98 -2.61 -1.19
CA ARG A 615 -25.67 -3.02 -0.67
C ARG A 615 -25.67 -4.52 -0.43
N LEU A 616 -24.88 -5.25 -1.21
CA LEU A 616 -24.75 -6.69 -1.14
C LEU A 616 -23.51 -7.06 -0.30
N THR A 617 -23.69 -7.90 0.71
CA THR A 617 -22.61 -8.50 1.49
C THR A 617 -22.70 -10.01 1.32
N ILE A 618 -21.69 -10.60 0.67
CA ILE A 618 -21.62 -12.04 0.44
C ILE A 618 -20.68 -12.62 1.50
N GLN A 619 -21.20 -13.47 2.38
CA GLN A 619 -20.39 -14.21 3.35
C GLN A 619 -20.20 -15.64 2.84
N PRO A 620 -18.94 -16.09 2.63
CA PRO A 620 -18.71 -17.48 2.26
C PRO A 620 -19.12 -18.39 3.43
N SER A 621 -19.99 -19.34 3.18
CA SER A 621 -20.32 -20.39 4.12
C SER A 621 -19.38 -21.59 3.89
N GLY A 622 -18.51 -21.89 4.86
CA GLY A 622 -17.64 -23.06 4.82
C GLY A 622 -16.19 -22.80 4.33
N LYS A 623 -15.34 -23.81 4.44
CA LYS A 623 -13.96 -23.77 3.93
C LYS A 623 -13.98 -23.82 2.40
N THR A 624 -13.54 -22.75 1.78
CA THR A 624 -13.43 -22.66 0.33
C THR A 624 -12.06 -23.15 -0.09
N LYS A 625 -12.00 -24.13 -0.99
CA LYS A 625 -10.76 -24.55 -1.68
C LYS A 625 -10.77 -23.99 -3.07
N LEU A 626 -9.63 -23.43 -3.50
CA LEU A 626 -9.41 -23.09 -4.88
C LEU A 626 -8.97 -24.35 -5.62
N VAL A 627 -9.68 -24.72 -6.67
CA VAL A 627 -9.35 -25.86 -7.53
C VAL A 627 -9.18 -25.34 -8.95
N PHE A 628 -8.13 -25.79 -9.62
CA PHE A 628 -7.89 -25.49 -11.03
C PHE A 628 -8.43 -26.62 -11.89
N ASP A 629 -9.24 -26.27 -12.89
CA ASP A 629 -9.73 -27.23 -13.86
C ASP A 629 -8.61 -27.65 -14.82
N ASP A 630 -8.70 -28.86 -15.37
CA ASP A 630 -7.75 -29.32 -16.38
C ASP A 630 -7.94 -28.55 -17.69
N PHE A 631 -6.86 -28.02 -18.25
CA PHE A 631 -6.88 -27.31 -19.53
C PHE A 631 -5.54 -27.49 -20.26
N ASP A 632 -5.50 -27.11 -21.54
CA ASP A 632 -4.29 -27.10 -22.33
C ASP A 632 -3.71 -25.69 -22.45
N LEU A 633 -2.39 -25.58 -22.27
CA LEU A 633 -1.70 -24.29 -22.24
C LEU A 633 -1.72 -23.62 -23.62
N ASN A 634 -2.18 -22.38 -23.67
CA ASN A 634 -2.03 -21.54 -24.84
C ASN A 634 -0.61 -20.97 -24.92
N THR A 635 0.20 -21.53 -25.81
CA THR A 635 1.61 -21.17 -25.98
C THR A 635 1.84 -20.09 -27.05
N SER A 636 0.81 -19.55 -27.67
CA SER A 636 0.90 -18.62 -28.81
C SER A 636 1.68 -17.32 -28.49
N LYS A 637 1.72 -16.92 -27.23
CA LYS A 637 2.47 -15.74 -26.74
C LYS A 637 3.83 -16.10 -26.11
N MET A 638 4.24 -17.38 -26.15
CA MET A 638 5.48 -17.86 -25.53
C MET A 638 6.57 -18.04 -26.60
N ASN A 639 7.14 -16.95 -27.08
CA ASN A 639 8.22 -16.97 -28.06
C ASN A 639 9.53 -16.43 -27.46
N TYR A 640 10.12 -17.24 -26.55
CA TYR A 640 11.37 -16.90 -25.89
C TYR A 640 12.56 -17.40 -26.71
N GLN A 641 13.57 -16.53 -26.90
CA GLN A 641 14.79 -16.86 -27.65
C GLN A 641 15.99 -17.04 -26.69
N PRO A 642 16.96 -17.88 -27.01
CA PRO A 642 18.15 -18.06 -26.16
C PRO A 642 18.91 -16.73 -25.99
N GLY A 643 19.33 -16.45 -24.76
CA GLY A 643 20.22 -15.36 -24.45
C GLY A 643 21.65 -15.63 -24.93
N SER A 644 22.56 -14.62 -24.82
CA SER A 644 23.95 -14.78 -25.21
C SER A 644 24.64 -15.95 -24.48
N GLU A 645 25.64 -16.59 -25.12
CA GLU A 645 26.40 -17.70 -24.52
C GLU A 645 27.11 -17.29 -23.21
N ASP A 646 27.50 -16.03 -23.07
CA ASP A 646 28.09 -15.49 -21.84
C ASP A 646 27.13 -15.54 -20.65
N ILE A 647 25.82 -15.34 -20.88
CA ILE A 647 24.80 -15.44 -19.83
C ILE A 647 24.58 -16.89 -19.44
N LEU A 648 24.52 -17.80 -20.43
CA LEU A 648 24.38 -19.23 -20.15
C LEU A 648 25.60 -19.78 -19.43
N THR A 649 26.83 -19.38 -19.85
CA THR A 649 28.07 -19.79 -19.20
C THR A 649 28.11 -19.30 -17.74
N ARG A 650 27.66 -18.08 -17.51
CA ARG A 650 27.56 -17.48 -16.17
C ARG A 650 26.51 -18.17 -15.29
N GLU A 651 25.37 -18.55 -15.86
CA GLU A 651 24.32 -19.30 -15.18
C GLU A 651 24.75 -20.77 -14.95
N LEU A 652 25.41 -21.39 -15.91
CA LEU A 652 25.99 -22.73 -15.79
C LEU A 652 27.19 -22.74 -14.85
N GLU A 653 28.02 -21.70 -14.82
CA GLU A 653 29.10 -21.56 -13.84
C GLU A 653 28.57 -21.30 -12.45
N SER A 654 27.52 -20.49 -12.28
CA SER A 654 26.82 -20.33 -11.00
C SER A 654 26.12 -21.64 -10.58
N GLY A 655 25.53 -22.36 -11.51
CA GLY A 655 24.98 -23.70 -11.33
C GLY A 655 26.04 -24.77 -11.09
N ASN A 656 27.19 -24.69 -11.78
CA ASN A 656 28.33 -25.62 -11.58
C ASN A 656 29.10 -25.29 -10.28
N GLN A 657 29.17 -24.07 -9.84
CA GLN A 657 29.67 -23.77 -8.50
C GLN A 657 28.74 -24.32 -7.42
N ARG A 658 27.42 -24.36 -7.64
CA ARG A 658 26.48 -25.12 -6.79
C ARG A 658 26.74 -26.65 -6.83
N ILE A 659 27.18 -27.19 -7.98
CA ILE A 659 27.49 -28.60 -8.16
C ILE A 659 28.86 -28.96 -7.60
N ILE A 660 29.85 -28.07 -7.64
CA ILE A 660 31.21 -28.31 -7.16
C ILE A 660 31.32 -28.15 -5.64
N ALA A 661 30.49 -27.26 -5.03
CA ALA A 661 30.44 -27.12 -3.59
C ALA A 661 29.70 -28.23 -2.85
N ALA A 662 28.78 -28.92 -3.53
CA ALA A 662 28.13 -30.12 -3.01
C ALA A 662 29.04 -31.33 -3.26
N GLY A 663 29.91 -31.66 -2.32
CA GLY A 663 30.77 -32.85 -2.38
C GLY A 663 29.95 -34.11 -2.62
N GLN A 664 30.31 -34.86 -3.67
CA GLN A 664 29.89 -36.22 -4.00
C GLN A 664 28.41 -36.56 -3.69
N GLY A 665 27.49 -36.01 -4.50
CA GLY A 665 26.06 -36.28 -4.41
C GLY A 665 25.22 -35.26 -5.11
N SER A 666 25.70 -34.65 -6.21
CA SER A 666 24.93 -33.67 -6.97
C SER A 666 23.77 -34.35 -7.71
N PHE A 667 22.55 -34.16 -7.23
CA PHE A 667 21.38 -34.34 -8.06
C PHE A 667 21.38 -33.24 -9.11
N LYS A 668 21.84 -33.53 -10.33
CA LYS A 668 21.46 -32.73 -11.49
C LYS A 668 19.95 -32.79 -11.58
N GLU A 669 19.29 -31.63 -11.57
CA GLU A 669 17.87 -31.60 -11.89
C GLU A 669 17.69 -32.28 -13.24
N LYS A 670 17.11 -33.46 -13.18
CA LYS A 670 16.98 -34.35 -14.34
C LYS A 670 15.89 -33.89 -15.30
N TYR A 671 14.97 -33.13 -14.79
CA TYR A 671 13.75 -32.73 -15.49
C TYR A 671 13.68 -31.23 -15.59
N ILE A 672 13.71 -30.69 -16.81
CA ILE A 672 13.72 -29.23 -17.08
C ILE A 672 12.44 -28.56 -16.57
N GLU A 673 11.30 -29.24 -16.62
CA GLU A 673 10.01 -28.80 -16.13
C GLU A 673 10.01 -28.45 -14.63
N ASN A 674 10.88 -29.07 -13.84
CA ASN A 674 10.97 -28.81 -12.40
C ASN A 674 11.38 -27.34 -12.11
N HIS A 675 12.11 -26.69 -13.01
CA HIS A 675 12.43 -25.27 -12.88
C HIS A 675 11.19 -24.37 -12.93
N LEU A 676 10.15 -24.76 -13.65
CA LEU A 676 8.88 -24.06 -13.75
C LEU A 676 7.94 -24.47 -12.60
N VAL A 677 7.81 -25.79 -12.36
CA VAL A 677 6.98 -26.32 -11.27
C VAL A 677 7.40 -25.76 -9.92
N SER A 678 8.72 -25.64 -9.66
CA SER A 678 9.25 -25.08 -8.42
C SER A 678 8.83 -23.62 -8.18
N ILE A 679 8.57 -22.84 -9.22
CA ILE A 679 8.07 -21.46 -9.10
C ILE A 679 6.55 -21.45 -8.88
N LEU A 680 5.84 -22.30 -9.63
CA LEU A 680 4.38 -22.38 -9.57
C LEU A 680 3.89 -22.89 -8.21
N MET A 681 4.56 -23.88 -7.62
CA MET A 681 4.17 -24.41 -6.31
C MET A 681 4.28 -23.41 -5.17
N PHE A 682 5.05 -22.32 -5.31
CA PHE A 682 5.14 -21.23 -4.32
C PHE A 682 4.07 -20.15 -4.48
N LYS A 683 3.17 -20.26 -5.47
CA LYS A 683 2.01 -19.37 -5.55
C LYS A 683 1.02 -19.76 -4.46
N GLY A 684 0.59 -18.76 -3.65
CA GLY A 684 -0.21 -19.01 -2.46
C GLY A 684 -1.57 -19.68 -2.70
N GLU A 685 -2.07 -19.62 -3.93
CA GLU A 685 -3.32 -20.21 -4.37
C GLU A 685 -3.17 -21.67 -4.84
N ILE A 686 -1.94 -22.12 -5.05
CA ILE A 686 -1.66 -23.47 -5.57
C ILE A 686 -1.35 -24.41 -4.40
N SER A 687 -2.17 -25.43 -4.22
CA SER A 687 -1.84 -26.57 -3.37
C SER A 687 -1.14 -27.64 -4.23
N TYR A 688 0.15 -27.89 -3.97
CA TYR A 688 0.92 -28.86 -4.73
C TYR A 688 0.28 -30.26 -4.75
N ASP A 689 -0.23 -30.72 -3.59
CA ASP A 689 -0.84 -32.04 -3.48
C ASP A 689 -2.09 -32.22 -4.35
N LEU A 690 -2.84 -31.13 -4.57
CA LEU A 690 -4.06 -31.14 -5.38
C LEU A 690 -3.78 -30.91 -6.87
N HIS A 691 -2.72 -30.18 -7.20
CA HIS A 691 -2.55 -29.65 -8.57
C HIS A 691 -1.27 -30.12 -9.25
N LYS A 692 -0.48 -30.99 -8.63
CA LYS A 692 0.81 -31.45 -9.16
C LYS A 692 0.74 -31.94 -10.61
N ASP A 693 -0.27 -32.76 -10.95
CA ASP A 693 -0.43 -33.33 -12.28
C ASP A 693 -0.67 -32.25 -13.34
N LEU A 694 -1.49 -31.21 -12.98
CA LEU A 694 -1.73 -30.07 -13.84
C LEU A 694 -0.45 -29.21 -13.99
N LEU A 695 0.28 -28.96 -12.90
CA LEU A 695 1.53 -28.18 -12.95
C LEU A 695 2.55 -28.82 -13.89
N TYR A 696 2.73 -30.13 -13.79
CA TYR A 696 3.62 -30.88 -14.69
C TYR A 696 3.10 -30.91 -16.12
N LYS A 697 1.80 -31.07 -16.34
CA LYS A 697 1.18 -31.02 -17.67
C LYS A 697 1.48 -29.70 -18.36
N LEU A 698 1.16 -28.55 -17.70
CA LEU A 698 1.32 -27.24 -18.30
C LEU A 698 2.79 -26.88 -18.50
N SER A 699 3.66 -27.20 -17.54
CA SER A 699 5.10 -26.97 -17.67
C SER A 699 5.69 -27.79 -18.84
N ASN A 700 5.28 -29.04 -19.01
CA ASN A 700 5.70 -29.87 -20.13
C ASN A 700 5.17 -29.38 -21.48
N GLN A 701 3.96 -28.83 -21.52
CA GLN A 701 3.42 -28.21 -22.74
C GLN A 701 4.23 -26.95 -23.14
N ALA A 702 4.63 -26.11 -22.20
CA ALA A 702 5.54 -25.01 -22.49
C ALA A 702 6.89 -25.48 -23.04
N ILE A 703 7.49 -26.48 -22.42
CA ILE A 703 8.78 -27.05 -22.85
C ILE A 703 8.67 -27.65 -24.24
N ARG A 704 7.65 -28.46 -24.52
CA ARG A 704 7.40 -29.03 -25.85
C ARG A 704 7.21 -27.93 -26.91
N HIS A 705 6.53 -26.85 -26.57
CA HIS A 705 6.41 -25.71 -27.47
C HIS A 705 7.79 -25.11 -27.81
N PHE A 706 8.66 -24.91 -26.82
CA PHE A 706 10.01 -24.38 -27.06
C PHE A 706 10.83 -25.31 -27.91
N GLN A 707 10.68 -26.63 -27.72
CA GLN A 707 11.34 -27.67 -28.57
C GLN A 707 10.90 -27.62 -30.02
N THR A 708 9.78 -26.98 -30.37
CA THR A 708 9.35 -26.88 -31.79
C THR A 708 10.19 -25.92 -32.61
N TYR A 709 10.92 -25.00 -31.97
CA TYR A 709 11.69 -23.96 -32.67
C TYR A 709 13.11 -23.75 -32.13
N LEU A 710 13.48 -24.36 -31.01
CA LEU A 710 14.85 -24.35 -30.49
C LEU A 710 15.62 -25.56 -31.02
N GLU A 711 16.83 -25.32 -31.51
CA GLU A 711 17.60 -26.34 -32.24
C GLU A 711 18.35 -27.33 -31.33
N SER A 712 18.60 -26.96 -30.04
CA SER A 712 19.36 -27.81 -29.11
C SER A 712 18.80 -27.82 -27.69
N ASP A 713 19.07 -28.90 -26.96
CA ASP A 713 18.77 -28.98 -25.53
C ASP A 713 19.49 -27.91 -24.70
N LYS A 714 20.63 -27.39 -25.21
CA LYS A 714 21.36 -26.30 -24.58
C LYS A 714 20.58 -25.00 -24.70
N ASP A 715 19.97 -24.72 -25.85
CA ASP A 715 19.14 -23.55 -26.10
C ASP A 715 17.84 -23.61 -25.29
N LEU A 716 17.24 -24.78 -25.20
CA LEU A 716 16.08 -25.05 -24.37
C LEU A 716 16.37 -24.76 -22.90
N LEU A 717 17.49 -25.27 -22.38
CA LEU A 717 17.89 -25.01 -20.99
C LEU A 717 18.20 -23.53 -20.76
N ASN A 718 18.84 -22.86 -21.73
CA ASN A 718 19.10 -21.42 -21.69
C ASN A 718 17.79 -20.63 -21.58
N VAL A 719 16.81 -20.90 -22.43
CA VAL A 719 15.51 -20.24 -22.40
C VAL A 719 14.80 -20.49 -21.08
N VAL A 720 14.75 -21.75 -20.62
CA VAL A 720 14.05 -22.05 -19.36
C VAL A 720 14.73 -21.39 -18.17
N LEU A 721 16.05 -21.43 -18.04
CA LEU A 721 16.76 -20.80 -16.91
C LEU A 721 16.63 -19.28 -16.89
N ASN A 722 16.75 -18.63 -18.05
CA ASN A 722 16.70 -17.18 -18.15
C ASN A 722 15.27 -16.63 -18.02
N PHE A 723 14.27 -17.39 -18.49
CA PHE A 723 12.88 -16.92 -18.55
C PHE A 723 11.92 -17.72 -17.66
N LYS A 724 12.41 -18.55 -16.72
CA LYS A 724 11.57 -19.35 -15.82
C LYS A 724 10.46 -18.56 -15.12
N ASN A 725 10.76 -17.35 -14.63
CA ASN A 725 9.77 -16.52 -13.94
C ASN A 725 8.66 -16.01 -14.88
N PRO A 726 8.95 -15.34 -16.03
CA PRO A 726 7.91 -14.94 -16.96
C PRO A 726 7.15 -16.12 -17.58
N ILE A 727 7.80 -17.27 -17.82
CA ILE A 727 7.11 -18.47 -18.30
C ILE A 727 6.14 -19.00 -17.24
N ALA A 728 6.61 -19.15 -16.00
CA ALA A 728 5.76 -19.59 -14.88
C ALA A 728 4.61 -18.59 -14.62
N GLU A 729 4.85 -17.30 -14.77
CA GLU A 729 3.80 -16.29 -14.63
C GLU A 729 2.73 -16.43 -15.71
N GLN A 730 3.10 -16.66 -16.97
CA GLN A 730 2.13 -16.89 -18.05
C GLN A 730 1.32 -18.19 -17.86
N ILE A 731 1.96 -19.24 -17.33
CA ILE A 731 1.25 -20.47 -16.94
C ILE A 731 0.26 -20.17 -15.81
N TYR A 732 0.71 -19.47 -14.77
CA TYR A 732 -0.13 -19.11 -13.62
C TYR A 732 -1.32 -18.24 -14.00
N GLN A 733 -1.14 -17.27 -14.89
CA GLN A 733 -2.25 -16.44 -15.38
C GLN A 733 -3.32 -17.28 -16.07
N GLN A 734 -2.92 -18.23 -16.91
CA GLN A 734 -3.87 -19.12 -17.56
C GLN A 734 -4.52 -20.10 -16.57
N MET A 735 -3.79 -20.59 -15.56
CA MET A 735 -4.39 -21.34 -14.45
C MET A 735 -5.46 -20.53 -13.73
N MET A 736 -5.21 -19.21 -13.50
CA MET A 736 -6.16 -18.31 -12.88
C MET A 736 -7.39 -18.02 -13.76
N GLU A 737 -7.32 -18.23 -15.07
CA GLU A 737 -8.50 -18.18 -15.97
C GLU A 737 -9.36 -19.45 -15.87
N HIS A 738 -8.74 -20.59 -15.46
CA HIS A 738 -9.37 -21.90 -15.35
C HIS A 738 -9.58 -22.37 -13.91
N HIS A 739 -9.78 -21.43 -12.97
CA HIS A 739 -10.03 -21.76 -11.57
C HIS A 739 -11.52 -21.77 -11.22
N ARG A 740 -11.87 -22.60 -10.26
CA ARG A 740 -13.17 -22.58 -9.61
C ARG A 740 -13.01 -22.65 -8.10
N LEU A 741 -13.97 -22.13 -7.38
CA LEU A 741 -14.05 -22.26 -5.93
C LEU A 741 -14.91 -23.47 -5.60
N GLU A 742 -14.30 -24.50 -5.03
CA GLU A 742 -15.05 -25.60 -4.42
C GLU A 742 -15.34 -25.28 -2.96
N HIS A 743 -16.61 -25.40 -2.58
CA HIS A 743 -17.05 -25.28 -1.21
C HIS A 743 -17.19 -26.69 -0.60
N ASP A 744 -16.54 -26.94 0.53
CA ASP A 744 -16.80 -28.14 1.34
C ASP A 744 -18.18 -27.95 2.01
N GLY A 745 -19.23 -28.41 1.32
CA GLY A 745 -20.62 -28.40 1.80
C GLY A 745 -21.57 -27.63 0.88
N PHE A 746 -22.79 -28.16 0.74
CA PHE A 746 -23.86 -27.69 -0.14
C PHE A 746 -24.56 -26.40 0.35
N GLU A 747 -23.92 -25.55 1.14
CA GLU A 747 -24.51 -24.32 1.60
C GLU A 747 -24.22 -23.17 0.62
N LYS A 748 -25.27 -22.62 0.04
CA LYS A 748 -25.19 -21.40 -0.76
C LYS A 748 -24.60 -20.28 0.10
N PRO A 749 -23.73 -19.42 -0.46
CA PRO A 749 -23.19 -18.29 0.28
C PRO A 749 -24.34 -17.45 0.86
N ILE A 750 -24.23 -17.08 2.12
CA ILE A 750 -25.24 -16.24 2.76
C ILE A 750 -25.09 -14.84 2.20
N MET A 751 -26.09 -14.39 1.46
CA MET A 751 -26.15 -13.04 0.93
C MET A 751 -27.00 -12.18 1.89
N THR A 752 -26.37 -11.19 2.50
CA THR A 752 -27.10 -10.16 3.25
C THR A 752 -27.27 -8.95 2.37
N VAL A 753 -28.52 -8.52 2.20
CA VAL A 753 -28.87 -7.36 1.36
C VAL A 753 -29.38 -6.24 2.26
N ARG A 754 -28.76 -5.06 2.11
CA ARG A 754 -29.37 -3.81 2.55
C ARG A 754 -30.02 -3.14 1.33
N PRO A 755 -31.31 -2.83 1.36
CA PRO A 755 -32.04 -2.44 0.16
C PRO A 755 -31.65 -1.10 -0.45
N TYR A 756 -30.94 -0.27 0.29
CA TYR A 756 -30.58 1.07 -0.12
C TYR A 756 -29.18 1.46 0.37
N THR A 757 -28.41 2.06 -0.51
CA THR A 757 -27.16 2.75 -0.19
C THR A 757 -27.43 4.25 -0.22
N GLU A 758 -27.21 4.94 0.89
CA GLU A 758 -27.31 6.40 0.96
C GLU A 758 -26.36 7.04 -0.05
N ILE A 759 -26.88 7.92 -0.87
CA ILE A 759 -26.11 8.70 -1.83
C ILE A 759 -25.67 9.99 -1.14
N LYS A 760 -24.37 10.08 -0.86
CA LYS A 760 -23.76 11.26 -0.25
C LYS A 760 -23.43 12.29 -1.32
N ASP A 761 -23.47 13.55 -0.94
CA ASP A 761 -23.01 14.64 -1.81
C ASP A 761 -21.47 14.55 -1.96
N PRO A 762 -20.94 14.44 -3.19
CA PRO A 762 -19.52 14.29 -3.43
C PRO A 762 -18.79 15.61 -3.21
N SER A 763 -17.53 15.57 -2.82
CA SER A 763 -16.64 16.71 -2.89
C SER A 763 -15.90 16.72 -4.23
N ILE A 764 -15.87 17.86 -4.92
CA ILE A 764 -15.15 18.04 -6.18
C ILE A 764 -14.32 19.33 -6.16
N SER A 765 -13.24 19.37 -6.92
CA SER A 765 -12.35 20.53 -7.00
C SER A 765 -12.47 21.28 -8.31
N LYS A 766 -12.35 22.59 -8.30
CA LYS A 766 -12.17 23.46 -9.48
C LYS A 766 -11.10 24.52 -9.22
N ASN A 767 -10.61 25.15 -10.27
CA ASN A 767 -9.75 26.30 -10.12
C ASN A 767 -10.51 27.47 -9.48
N VAL A 768 -9.85 28.23 -8.62
CA VAL A 768 -10.42 29.46 -8.05
C VAL A 768 -10.77 30.43 -9.19
N GLY A 769 -12.00 30.92 -9.19
CA GLY A 769 -12.50 31.82 -10.25
C GLY A 769 -13.09 31.13 -11.49
N ASP A 770 -12.95 29.82 -11.66
CA ASP A 770 -13.59 29.11 -12.75
C ASP A 770 -15.13 29.11 -12.58
N ARG A 771 -15.85 29.29 -13.70
CA ARG A 771 -17.30 29.16 -13.74
C ARG A 771 -17.74 27.68 -13.81
N ILE A 772 -19.01 27.44 -13.63
CA ILE A 772 -19.65 26.16 -13.95
C ILE A 772 -20.03 26.19 -15.43
N TYR A 773 -19.61 25.19 -16.17
CA TYR A 773 -19.85 25.05 -17.62
C TYR A 773 -21.16 24.30 -17.87
N ASP A 774 -21.84 24.63 -18.96
CA ASP A 774 -22.97 23.82 -19.40
C ASP A 774 -22.47 22.45 -19.90
N PHE A 775 -23.20 21.37 -19.63
CA PHE A 775 -22.79 20.03 -20.02
C PHE A 775 -22.72 19.84 -21.56
N MET A 776 -23.45 20.68 -22.34
CA MET A 776 -23.37 20.69 -23.80
C MET A 776 -22.17 21.45 -24.35
N GLU A 777 -21.51 22.25 -23.53
CA GLU A 777 -20.41 23.11 -23.95
C GLU A 777 -19.19 22.28 -24.38
N ASN A 778 -18.64 22.56 -25.56
CA ASN A 778 -17.41 21.92 -26.01
C ASN A 778 -16.19 22.58 -25.36
N ILE A 779 -15.30 21.78 -24.80
CA ILE A 779 -14.07 22.22 -24.15
C ILE A 779 -12.88 21.74 -24.98
N GLU A 780 -12.07 22.69 -25.47
CA GLU A 780 -10.83 22.39 -26.19
C GLU A 780 -9.63 23.03 -25.48
N PRO A 781 -8.52 22.32 -25.31
CA PRO A 781 -8.33 20.90 -25.64
C PRO A 781 -9.10 19.99 -24.67
N ALA A 782 -9.45 18.78 -25.12
CA ALA A 782 -10.24 17.82 -24.34
C ALA A 782 -9.59 17.44 -22.98
N SER A 783 -8.27 17.59 -22.84
CA SER A 783 -7.52 17.39 -21.59
C SER A 783 -7.98 18.32 -20.45
N GLN A 784 -8.56 19.48 -20.76
CA GLN A 784 -9.04 20.44 -19.77
C GLN A 784 -10.37 20.02 -19.12
N ILE A 785 -11.12 19.09 -19.71
CA ILE A 785 -12.42 18.63 -19.18
C ILE A 785 -12.30 18.19 -17.72
N ARG A 786 -11.24 17.44 -17.39
CA ARG A 786 -10.97 16.95 -16.01
C ARG A 786 -10.79 18.04 -14.97
N ASN A 787 -10.54 19.29 -15.38
CA ASN A 787 -10.33 20.43 -14.49
C ASN A 787 -11.58 21.32 -14.38
N LYS A 788 -12.64 21.03 -15.12
CA LYS A 788 -13.87 21.82 -15.19
C LYS A 788 -15.03 21.13 -14.50
N ILE A 789 -15.96 21.94 -14.00
CA ILE A 789 -17.21 21.47 -13.43
C ILE A 789 -18.35 21.80 -14.39
N PHE A 790 -19.16 20.79 -14.66
CA PHE A 790 -20.29 20.89 -15.56
C PHE A 790 -21.61 20.87 -14.79
N GLY A 791 -22.57 21.62 -15.28
CA GLY A 791 -23.92 21.75 -14.72
C GLY A 791 -25.00 21.81 -15.81
N GLY A 792 -26.22 22.10 -15.43
CA GLY A 792 -27.38 22.13 -16.35
C GLY A 792 -28.12 20.79 -16.43
N PHE A 793 -27.69 19.77 -15.69
CA PHE A 793 -28.30 18.44 -15.69
C PHE A 793 -29.71 18.44 -15.11
N THR A 794 -30.62 17.75 -15.77
CA THR A 794 -32.02 17.60 -15.36
C THR A 794 -32.37 16.20 -14.87
N LYS A 795 -31.78 15.14 -15.46
CA LYS A 795 -32.00 13.74 -15.10
C LYS A 795 -30.98 13.23 -14.07
N ALA A 796 -29.84 13.91 -13.91
CA ALA A 796 -28.82 13.55 -12.96
C ALA A 796 -29.28 13.71 -11.50
N TYR A 797 -28.71 12.92 -10.59
CA TYR A 797 -28.99 13.02 -9.16
C TYR A 797 -28.44 14.34 -8.55
N HIS A 798 -27.20 14.70 -8.86
CA HIS A 798 -26.63 16.01 -8.51
C HIS A 798 -26.72 16.97 -9.70
N LYS A 799 -26.75 18.25 -9.42
CA LYS A 799 -26.82 19.29 -10.48
C LYS A 799 -25.48 19.60 -11.11
N GLN A 800 -24.39 19.17 -10.50
CA GLN A 800 -23.03 19.46 -10.94
C GLN A 800 -22.16 18.22 -10.84
N TYR A 801 -21.32 18.01 -11.87
CA TYR A 801 -20.37 16.91 -11.91
C TYR A 801 -19.03 17.34 -12.48
N LYS A 802 -17.99 16.58 -12.12
CA LYS A 802 -16.66 16.61 -12.72
C LYS A 802 -16.43 15.29 -13.43
N PHE A 803 -15.86 15.35 -14.63
CA PHE A 803 -15.60 14.17 -15.45
C PHE A 803 -14.11 13.98 -15.66
N ASP A 804 -13.66 12.73 -15.63
CA ASP A 804 -12.25 12.38 -15.77
C ASP A 804 -11.80 12.35 -17.22
N SER A 805 -12.74 12.26 -18.16
CA SER A 805 -12.50 12.20 -19.60
C SER A 805 -13.60 12.88 -20.43
N LYS A 806 -13.26 13.18 -21.69
CA LYS A 806 -14.25 13.63 -22.68
C LYS A 806 -15.35 12.58 -22.89
N THR A 807 -14.99 11.31 -22.92
CA THR A 807 -15.93 10.19 -23.09
C THR A 807 -17.00 10.18 -22.00
N GLU A 808 -16.62 10.34 -20.73
CA GLU A 808 -17.59 10.41 -19.64
C GLU A 808 -18.50 11.62 -19.75
N LYS A 809 -17.96 12.80 -20.11
CA LYS A 809 -18.76 14.01 -20.31
C LYS A 809 -19.76 13.84 -21.44
N ASP A 810 -19.30 13.29 -22.56
CA ASP A 810 -20.17 13.09 -23.74
C ASP A 810 -21.24 12.01 -23.44
N PHE A 811 -20.89 10.95 -22.70
CA PHE A 811 -21.86 9.97 -22.25
C PHE A 811 -22.94 10.58 -21.32
N ALA A 812 -22.55 11.45 -20.40
CA ALA A 812 -23.49 12.17 -19.56
C ALA A 812 -24.42 13.07 -20.37
N ALA A 813 -23.92 13.69 -21.44
CA ALA A 813 -24.77 14.49 -22.38
C ALA A 813 -25.75 13.61 -23.13
N ILE A 814 -25.35 12.40 -23.55
CA ILE A 814 -26.27 11.41 -24.17
C ILE A 814 -27.36 11.02 -23.16
N LEU A 815 -27.03 10.71 -21.92
CA LEU A 815 -27.99 10.34 -20.87
C LEU A 815 -29.04 11.44 -20.62
N GLU A 816 -28.66 12.71 -20.67
CA GLU A 816 -29.59 13.83 -20.54
C GLU A 816 -30.55 13.94 -21.70
N GLN A 817 -30.16 13.57 -22.92
CA GLN A 817 -30.93 13.65 -24.15
C GLN A 817 -31.76 12.39 -24.45
N ASP A 818 -31.29 11.21 -23.96
CA ASP A 818 -31.95 9.93 -24.26
C ASP A 818 -33.32 9.82 -23.57
N ALA A 819 -34.39 9.62 -24.34
CA ALA A 819 -35.74 9.50 -23.84
C ALA A 819 -35.99 8.30 -22.92
N ASP A 820 -35.21 7.23 -23.06
CA ASP A 820 -35.32 6.04 -22.23
C ASP A 820 -34.59 6.19 -20.86
N CYS A 821 -33.64 7.11 -20.75
CA CYS A 821 -32.99 7.44 -19.51
C CYS A 821 -33.91 8.26 -18.60
N MET A 822 -34.33 7.69 -17.48
CA MET A 822 -35.16 8.37 -16.48
C MET A 822 -34.30 9.22 -15.54
N LYS A 823 -33.25 8.64 -15.03
CA LYS A 823 -32.30 9.27 -14.09
C LYS A 823 -30.94 8.56 -14.08
N TRP A 824 -29.92 9.28 -13.72
CA TRP A 824 -28.56 8.75 -13.64
C TRP A 824 -27.76 9.36 -12.50
N LEU A 825 -26.69 8.67 -12.13
CA LEU A 825 -25.75 9.03 -11.08
C LEU A 825 -24.33 8.67 -11.53
N LYS A 826 -23.37 9.57 -11.36
CA LYS A 826 -21.94 9.23 -11.31
C LYS A 826 -21.57 9.08 -9.82
N PRO A 827 -21.33 7.86 -9.31
CA PRO A 827 -21.03 7.64 -7.91
C PRO A 827 -19.72 8.31 -7.51
N ALA A 828 -19.63 8.88 -6.31
CA ALA A 828 -18.38 9.30 -5.73
C ALA A 828 -17.50 8.10 -5.36
N LEU A 829 -16.17 8.28 -5.33
CA LEU A 829 -15.19 7.20 -5.17
C LEU A 829 -15.36 6.33 -3.91
N SER A 830 -15.93 6.83 -2.84
CA SER A 830 -16.15 6.07 -1.59
C SER A 830 -17.59 5.60 -1.41
N GLN A 831 -18.48 5.93 -2.34
CA GLN A 831 -19.91 5.84 -2.15
C GLN A 831 -20.48 4.46 -2.52
N PHE A 832 -20.05 3.91 -3.65
CA PHE A 832 -20.48 2.63 -4.13
C PHE A 832 -19.26 1.80 -4.54
N ILE A 833 -18.85 0.85 -3.68
CA ILE A 833 -17.63 0.08 -3.86
C ILE A 833 -17.98 -1.38 -4.13
N ILE A 834 -17.47 -1.90 -5.22
CA ILE A 834 -17.42 -3.32 -5.53
C ILE A 834 -15.99 -3.79 -5.36
N SER A 835 -15.79 -4.94 -4.76
CA SER A 835 -14.45 -5.53 -4.60
C SER A 835 -14.14 -6.47 -5.76
N TYR A 836 -12.94 -6.37 -6.32
CA TYR A 836 -12.45 -7.24 -7.41
C TYR A 836 -11.01 -7.67 -7.17
N GLY A 837 -10.60 -8.74 -7.85
CA GLY A 837 -9.22 -9.24 -7.83
C GLY A 837 -8.79 -9.85 -6.50
N ARG A 838 -7.54 -10.31 -6.47
CA ARG A 838 -6.87 -10.83 -5.28
C ARG A 838 -5.44 -10.26 -5.21
N PRO A 839 -5.05 -9.58 -4.13
CA PRO A 839 -5.89 -9.17 -2.98
C PRO A 839 -7.05 -8.26 -3.42
N SER A 840 -8.14 -8.24 -2.64
CA SER A 840 -9.36 -7.48 -2.95
C SER A 840 -9.06 -5.99 -3.12
N LYS A 841 -9.40 -5.45 -4.30
CA LYS A 841 -9.25 -4.03 -4.64
C LYS A 841 -10.63 -3.37 -4.73
N PRO A 842 -10.78 -2.12 -4.30
CA PRO A 842 -12.03 -1.39 -4.46
C PRO A 842 -12.23 -0.94 -5.92
N TYR A 843 -13.47 -0.95 -6.38
CA TYR A 843 -13.89 -0.48 -7.70
C TYR A 843 -15.19 0.30 -7.58
N THR A 844 -15.26 1.47 -8.17
CA THR A 844 -16.46 2.30 -8.30
C THR A 844 -16.80 2.42 -9.80
N PRO A 845 -18.02 2.08 -10.21
CA PRO A 845 -18.45 2.21 -11.62
C PRO A 845 -18.55 3.68 -12.03
N ASP A 846 -18.38 3.97 -13.33
CA ASP A 846 -18.45 5.33 -13.86
C ASP A 846 -19.86 5.90 -13.74
N PHE A 847 -20.90 5.12 -14.11
CA PHE A 847 -22.29 5.56 -14.04
C PHE A 847 -23.25 4.46 -13.57
N ILE A 848 -24.31 4.88 -12.89
CA ILE A 848 -25.51 4.10 -12.65
C ILE A 848 -26.67 4.82 -13.34
N VAL A 849 -27.37 4.12 -14.22
CA VAL A 849 -28.43 4.68 -15.09
C VAL A 849 -29.71 3.90 -14.88
N GLU A 850 -30.80 4.56 -14.57
CA GLU A 850 -32.14 3.95 -14.54
C GLU A 850 -32.89 4.29 -15.79
N THR A 851 -33.32 3.26 -16.53
CA THR A 851 -34.19 3.35 -17.70
C THR A 851 -35.61 2.95 -17.32
N ASN A 852 -36.55 2.97 -18.29
CA ASN A 852 -37.90 2.47 -18.09
C ASN A 852 -37.94 0.99 -17.70
N GLU A 853 -36.99 0.15 -18.17
CA GLU A 853 -37.00 -1.31 -18.04
C GLU A 853 -36.00 -1.85 -17.04
N TYR A 854 -34.80 -1.25 -16.93
CA TYR A 854 -33.68 -1.79 -16.14
C TYR A 854 -32.85 -0.68 -15.51
N ILE A 855 -31.95 -1.10 -14.60
CA ILE A 855 -30.89 -0.26 -14.06
C ILE A 855 -29.58 -0.75 -14.67
N ALA A 856 -28.84 0.14 -15.31
CA ALA A 856 -27.53 -0.16 -15.90
C ALA A 856 -26.39 0.34 -15.00
N MET A 857 -25.40 -0.51 -14.78
CA MET A 857 -24.09 -0.16 -14.29
C MET A 857 -23.18 0.00 -15.51
N VAL A 858 -22.61 1.17 -15.71
CA VAL A 858 -21.87 1.48 -16.93
C VAL A 858 -20.44 1.86 -16.59
N GLU A 859 -19.50 1.35 -17.37
CA GLU A 859 -18.08 1.68 -17.37
C GLU A 859 -17.68 2.10 -18.79
N THR A 860 -16.96 3.20 -18.91
CA THR A 860 -16.42 3.69 -20.18
C THR A 860 -14.90 3.47 -20.21
N LYS A 861 -14.36 2.92 -21.31
CA LYS A 861 -12.92 2.64 -21.43
C LYS A 861 -12.40 2.94 -22.83
N LYS A 862 -11.10 3.22 -22.93
CA LYS A 862 -10.43 3.24 -24.22
C LYS A 862 -10.50 1.86 -24.86
N LYS A 863 -10.67 1.80 -26.16
CA LYS A 863 -10.77 0.53 -26.90
C LYS A 863 -9.56 -0.38 -26.68
N ASP A 864 -8.38 0.21 -26.67
CA ASP A 864 -7.11 -0.51 -26.47
C ASP A 864 -6.97 -1.12 -25.05
N ASP A 865 -7.68 -0.56 -24.07
CA ASP A 865 -7.65 -1.03 -22.69
C ASP A 865 -8.70 -2.10 -22.38
N MET A 866 -9.62 -2.38 -23.31
CA MET A 866 -10.75 -3.31 -23.09
C MET A 866 -10.30 -4.74 -22.72
N GLU A 867 -9.22 -5.21 -23.33
CA GLU A 867 -8.64 -6.54 -23.12
C GLU A 867 -7.72 -6.61 -21.88
N ALA A 868 -7.47 -5.48 -21.21
CA ALA A 868 -6.60 -5.46 -20.04
C ALA A 868 -7.19 -6.32 -18.91
N VAL A 869 -6.36 -7.18 -18.28
CA VAL A 869 -6.76 -8.10 -17.21
C VAL A 869 -7.52 -7.38 -16.09
N GLN A 870 -7.06 -6.21 -15.69
CA GLN A 870 -7.70 -5.41 -14.65
C GLN A 870 -9.11 -4.94 -15.07
N VAL A 871 -9.32 -4.59 -16.32
CA VAL A 871 -10.63 -4.17 -16.85
C VAL A 871 -11.59 -5.36 -16.87
N GLN A 872 -11.10 -6.52 -17.29
CA GLN A 872 -11.88 -7.75 -17.31
C GLN A 872 -12.25 -8.24 -15.91
N ASP A 873 -11.34 -8.12 -14.93
CA ASP A 873 -11.63 -8.47 -13.53
C ASP A 873 -12.67 -7.55 -12.90
N LYS A 874 -12.63 -6.25 -13.19
CA LYS A 874 -13.67 -5.28 -12.80
C LYS A 874 -15.01 -5.65 -13.44
N ALA A 875 -15.02 -5.98 -14.73
CA ALA A 875 -16.22 -6.38 -15.45
C ALA A 875 -16.86 -7.67 -14.86
N LYS A 876 -16.04 -8.67 -14.52
CA LYS A 876 -16.52 -9.89 -13.83
C LYS A 876 -17.15 -9.57 -12.48
N ALA A 877 -16.55 -8.70 -11.70
CA ALA A 877 -17.08 -8.29 -10.39
C ALA A 877 -18.39 -7.51 -10.53
N ALA A 878 -18.48 -6.61 -11.52
CA ALA A 878 -19.67 -5.83 -11.82
C ALA A 878 -20.83 -6.72 -12.32
N LEU A 879 -20.55 -7.70 -13.17
CA LEU A 879 -21.53 -8.70 -13.61
C LEU A 879 -22.06 -9.54 -12.43
N THR A 880 -21.18 -9.96 -11.54
CA THR A 880 -21.54 -10.69 -10.31
C THR A 880 -22.47 -9.84 -9.44
N TYR A 881 -22.14 -8.58 -9.24
CA TYR A 881 -23.00 -7.64 -8.51
C TYR A 881 -24.36 -7.50 -9.19
N CYS A 882 -24.41 -7.24 -10.50
CA CYS A 882 -25.67 -7.07 -11.25
C CYS A 882 -26.55 -8.31 -11.22
N THR A 883 -25.96 -9.51 -11.27
CA THR A 883 -26.66 -10.78 -11.13
C THR A 883 -27.35 -10.89 -9.78
N ASN A 884 -26.63 -10.65 -8.69
CA ASN A 884 -27.16 -10.73 -7.34
C ASN A 884 -28.18 -9.61 -7.06
N ALA A 885 -27.95 -8.40 -7.54
CA ALA A 885 -28.89 -7.29 -7.42
C ALA A 885 -30.18 -7.56 -8.21
N THR A 886 -30.11 -8.21 -9.37
CA THR A 886 -31.27 -8.67 -10.14
C THR A 886 -32.07 -9.73 -9.38
N GLU A 887 -31.40 -10.69 -8.76
CA GLU A 887 -32.08 -11.73 -7.97
C GLU A 887 -32.83 -11.11 -6.79
N TYR A 888 -32.22 -10.18 -6.08
CA TYR A 888 -32.91 -9.40 -5.04
C TYR A 888 -34.09 -8.60 -5.58
N ASN A 889 -33.88 -7.85 -6.68
CA ASN A 889 -34.91 -7.00 -7.25
C ASN A 889 -36.12 -7.80 -7.78
N ARG A 890 -35.93 -9.03 -8.27
CA ARG A 890 -37.02 -9.93 -8.63
C ARG A 890 -37.96 -10.23 -7.46
N GLN A 891 -37.40 -10.41 -6.25
CA GLN A 891 -38.16 -10.69 -5.03
C GLN A 891 -39.07 -9.51 -4.64
N ILE A 892 -38.63 -8.28 -4.89
CA ILE A 892 -39.33 -7.04 -4.56
C ILE A 892 -40.06 -6.42 -5.75
N LYS A 893 -40.10 -7.12 -6.89
CA LYS A 893 -40.67 -6.64 -8.17
C LYS A 893 -40.03 -5.34 -8.69
N GLY A 894 -38.75 -5.16 -8.40
CA GLY A 894 -37.94 -4.04 -8.89
C GLY A 894 -37.36 -4.29 -10.29
N LYS A 895 -36.73 -3.26 -10.86
CA LYS A 895 -36.06 -3.33 -12.18
C LYS A 895 -34.81 -4.23 -12.10
N LEU A 896 -34.52 -4.90 -13.21
CA LEU A 896 -33.35 -5.77 -13.34
C LEU A 896 -32.06 -4.94 -13.45
N TRP A 897 -30.96 -5.47 -12.97
CA TRP A 897 -29.65 -4.85 -13.13
C TRP A 897 -28.91 -5.42 -14.33
N ARG A 898 -28.23 -4.55 -15.09
CA ARG A 898 -27.38 -4.91 -16.23
C ARG A 898 -26.02 -4.23 -16.09
N TYR A 899 -24.99 -4.85 -16.63
CA TYR A 899 -23.67 -4.24 -16.75
C TYR A 899 -23.36 -3.93 -18.21
N ALA A 900 -22.78 -2.77 -18.47
CA ALA A 900 -22.32 -2.35 -19.78
C ALA A 900 -20.90 -1.80 -19.69
N LEU A 901 -19.97 -2.38 -20.45
CA LEU A 901 -18.62 -1.86 -20.68
C LEU A 901 -18.59 -1.25 -22.09
N ILE A 902 -18.46 0.07 -22.16
CA ILE A 902 -18.63 0.83 -23.42
C ILE A 902 -17.27 1.36 -23.88
N PRO A 903 -16.77 0.96 -25.06
CA PRO A 903 -15.58 1.56 -25.64
C PRO A 903 -15.81 3.02 -26.05
N HIS A 904 -14.79 3.85 -25.89
CA HIS A 904 -14.88 5.30 -26.12
C HIS A 904 -15.34 5.68 -27.55
N ASP A 905 -15.02 4.86 -28.53
CA ASP A 905 -15.41 5.08 -29.95
C ASP A 905 -16.88 4.75 -30.24
N GLN A 906 -17.63 4.23 -29.26
CA GLN A 906 -19.07 4.00 -29.34
C GLN A 906 -19.90 5.05 -28.59
N VAL A 907 -19.26 5.98 -27.91
CA VAL A 907 -19.90 7.13 -27.27
C VAL A 907 -19.86 8.30 -28.26
N ASN A 908 -20.90 8.36 -29.11
CA ASN A 908 -21.04 9.41 -30.15
C ASN A 908 -22.44 9.97 -30.18
#